data_ef0e193cbd479448e1b0f23d9e8df1f6
#
_entry.id   ef0e193cbd479448e1b0f23d9e8df1f6
#
_cell.length_a   1.000
_cell.length_b   1.000
_cell.length_c   1.000
_cell.angle_alpha   90.00
_cell.angle_beta   90.00
_cell.angle_gamma   90.00
#
_symmetry.space_group_name_H-M   'P 1'
#
loop_
_entity.id
_entity.type
_entity.pdbx_description
1 polymer ?
#
loop_
_entity_poly.entity_id
_entity_poly.type
_entity_poly.pdbx_seq_one_letter_code
_entity_poly.pdbx_strand_id
1 'polypeptide(L)'
;MLVLLGLLQTTPPPLTNARVRAEFGPLGLVALTDVAQHAVYRLTRDAFSLTIGGTSYDSPGLPKPSTSASRTAVTYRWTAGPYRVDVVYELRPEWGFVSKQLLVTGGSAGGYHVDGVTVLDVALADTIRDAYVPGSHRAGLGTGDYGAALRLAASRGLLAVVQNPFLEFQRDGHAFTIRYQPDMDWRAEYGPFASDRGLLAPVRLSGRYVPARMLPEWRLGPVDTTPGMDEAEVETFTDMVRAFLIHPPAHPLTIFVGWTANDYQIDVATPAGQDEYKRLLDRAAGLGAGYVLFAPSNSALSRREESVDDWSWEHVLWLGLGQKIRKGEWDPATGVVPPSVQALLDYARGQHVKLVAYVYPVLPFAGNPAWLVRAAGDSTHRFASLGVRALQDWLIDKLVAFHRRTGIGGYAFDHTFLTYNGTSRYAQWWGWRRVTEELKRRVPEIVIDGRQAYQNYGPWSWLAGSYPHPTSTDEQPESFVPFPDLSFDRVSADRERYTAYRYRLYEFAPSEIVPGFIGHQTSRADDSGDMPSERTRDRGVVLTRFRARDWDYLGWRYSLISSIAIAGWNNVIDMIPARDSSEHAYFSAADQAWFRHWIAWADTNREYLRHSRPILGQPAIGKIDGTAAMLGDHGFVFLFNPNARRLTATLTRQELGLAAGSFWLRELGEEGLGARVWGLGDTISISVEGESYRVLAIAPVGRRVAAPPAPLAAVSFNRQIGVVDSSFTGGSFAATFSVPRWVFDQLAARRRAWPIPWTAADSVATWLVPERLLLFVQIAEPDDAWTASLRIDGRPVELEKAYSSIRRVPRDFVGFWADISALSPDPTHTLELQLPSMKLGQLQGVFLENVEPMGPLP
;
A
#
# COMPACT_ATOMS: atom_id res chain seq x y z
N MET A 1 26.67 -66.76 -12.91
CA MET A 1 26.06 -66.21 -11.68
C MET A 1 25.91 -64.69 -11.89
N LEU A 2 24.82 -64.29 -12.51
CA LEU A 2 24.49 -62.87 -12.71
C LEU A 2 23.84 -62.36 -11.40
N VAL A 3 24.52 -61.48 -10.71
CA VAL A 3 23.94 -60.74 -9.59
C VAL A 3 23.08 -59.65 -10.16
N LEU A 4 21.75 -59.84 -10.13
CA LEU A 4 20.78 -58.73 -10.28
C LEU A 4 20.90 -57.82 -9.06
N LEU A 5 21.67 -56.75 -9.14
CA LEU A 5 21.53 -55.61 -8.22
C LEU A 5 20.21 -54.97 -8.52
N GLY A 6 19.14 -55.35 -7.82
CA GLY A 6 17.91 -54.62 -7.74
C GLY A 6 18.23 -53.27 -7.14
N LEU A 7 18.07 -52.21 -7.94
CA LEU A 7 18.04 -50.81 -7.48
C LEU A 7 16.88 -50.67 -6.47
N LEU A 8 17.16 -50.86 -5.21
CA LEU A 8 16.29 -50.43 -4.10
C LEU A 8 16.11 -48.94 -4.30
N GLN A 9 14.95 -48.51 -4.75
CA GLN A 9 14.55 -47.13 -4.73
C GLN A 9 14.55 -46.66 -3.27
N THR A 10 15.63 -46.06 -2.83
CA THR A 10 15.71 -45.47 -1.49
C THR A 10 14.77 -44.27 -1.45
N THR A 11 13.86 -44.27 -0.50
CA THR A 11 13.01 -43.13 -0.18
C THR A 11 13.89 -41.88 0.00
N PRO A 12 13.59 -40.74 -0.64
CA PRO A 12 14.38 -39.52 -0.45
C PRO A 12 14.51 -39.17 1.04
N PRO A 13 15.64 -38.60 1.46
CA PRO A 13 15.79 -38.12 2.82
C PRO A 13 14.80 -36.98 3.11
N PRO A 14 14.35 -36.83 4.36
CA PRO A 14 13.48 -35.71 4.72
C PRO A 14 14.24 -34.37 4.61
N LEU A 15 13.55 -33.31 4.21
CA LEU A 15 14.03 -31.95 4.37
C LEU A 15 13.61 -31.44 5.73
N THR A 16 14.53 -30.83 6.48
CA THR A 16 14.25 -30.39 7.84
C THR A 16 14.97 -29.09 8.17
N ASN A 17 14.25 -28.18 8.82
CA ASN A 17 14.80 -26.99 9.46
C ASN A 17 14.23 -26.84 10.88
N ALA A 18 14.42 -25.69 11.53
CA ALA A 18 13.94 -25.44 12.90
C ALA A 18 12.41 -25.36 13.02
N ARG A 19 11.69 -25.15 11.92
CA ARG A 19 10.24 -24.92 11.92
C ARG A 19 9.45 -26.09 11.35
N VAL A 20 9.93 -26.66 10.25
CA VAL A 20 9.19 -27.66 9.45
C VAL A 20 10.09 -28.84 9.12
N ARG A 21 9.49 -30.04 9.13
CA ARG A 21 10.07 -31.26 8.56
C ARG A 21 9.12 -31.79 7.47
N ALA A 22 9.65 -32.01 6.27
CA ALA A 22 8.95 -32.58 5.13
C ALA A 22 9.48 -33.98 4.85
N GLU A 23 8.61 -35.00 4.84
CA GLU A 23 8.93 -36.40 4.59
C GLU A 23 8.40 -36.80 3.21
N PHE A 24 9.16 -37.56 2.47
CA PHE A 24 8.91 -37.91 1.09
C PHE A 24 8.74 -39.42 0.91
N GLY A 25 7.79 -39.78 0.06
CA GLY A 25 7.56 -41.14 -0.42
C GLY A 25 8.06 -41.35 -1.86
N PRO A 26 7.69 -42.45 -2.50
CA PRO A 26 8.12 -42.75 -3.88
C PRO A 26 7.58 -41.80 -4.94
N LEU A 27 6.48 -41.07 -4.65
CA LEU A 27 5.75 -40.25 -5.64
C LEU A 27 5.66 -38.76 -5.27
N GLY A 28 6.08 -38.37 -4.08
CA GLY A 28 5.98 -36.99 -3.62
C GLY A 28 6.02 -36.88 -2.10
N LEU A 29 5.48 -35.77 -1.60
CA LEU A 29 5.38 -35.43 -0.17
C LEU A 29 4.36 -36.34 0.52
N VAL A 30 4.73 -36.93 1.67
CA VAL A 30 3.85 -37.83 2.46
C VAL A 30 3.53 -37.31 3.86
N ALA A 31 4.35 -36.42 4.39
CA ALA A 31 4.02 -35.75 5.65
C ALA A 31 4.73 -34.41 5.80
N LEU A 32 4.06 -33.48 6.48
CA LEU A 32 4.62 -32.26 7.02
C LEU A 32 4.51 -32.30 8.53
N THR A 33 5.57 -31.90 9.24
CA THR A 33 5.57 -31.82 10.69
C THR A 33 5.90 -30.40 11.10
N ASP A 34 5.06 -29.79 11.93
CA ASP A 34 5.41 -28.61 12.71
C ASP A 34 6.37 -29.05 13.82
N VAL A 35 7.62 -28.62 13.73
CA VAL A 35 8.70 -29.08 14.64
C VAL A 35 8.45 -28.59 16.07
N ALA A 36 7.95 -27.38 16.24
CA ALA A 36 7.70 -26.76 17.54
C ALA A 36 6.55 -27.44 18.30
N GLN A 37 5.53 -27.91 17.57
CA GLN A 37 4.33 -28.54 18.14
C GLN A 37 4.36 -30.06 18.09
N HIS A 38 5.33 -30.65 17.41
CA HIS A 38 5.35 -32.08 17.08
C HIS A 38 4.08 -32.59 16.38
N ALA A 39 3.38 -31.65 15.66
CA ALA A 39 2.12 -31.94 14.97
C ALA A 39 2.41 -32.45 13.55
N VAL A 40 1.91 -33.64 13.23
CA VAL A 40 2.13 -34.27 11.92
C VAL A 40 0.88 -34.14 11.06
N TYR A 41 1.08 -33.67 9.84
CA TYR A 41 0.08 -33.57 8.77
C TYR A 41 0.41 -34.61 7.71
N ARG A 42 -0.35 -35.71 7.67
CA ARG A 42 -0.11 -36.81 6.73
C ARG A 42 -0.85 -36.61 5.44
N LEU A 43 -0.14 -36.79 4.32
CA LEU A 43 -0.70 -36.79 2.98
C LEU A 43 -0.85 -38.22 2.48
N THR A 44 -2.05 -38.55 2.01
CA THR A 44 -2.33 -39.84 1.36
C THR A 44 -2.18 -39.74 -0.16
N ARG A 45 -2.20 -38.51 -0.71
CA ARG A 45 -1.91 -38.21 -2.11
C ARG A 45 -1.21 -36.85 -2.20
N ASP A 46 -0.19 -36.79 -3.04
CA ASP A 46 0.43 -35.55 -3.52
C ASP A 46 0.73 -35.71 -5.00
N ALA A 47 -0.10 -35.13 -5.84
CA ALA A 47 -0.07 -35.27 -7.28
C ALA A 47 0.04 -33.91 -7.99
N PHE A 48 0.16 -33.95 -9.30
CA PHE A 48 0.08 -32.79 -10.18
C PHE A 48 -0.62 -33.19 -11.49
N SER A 49 -1.12 -32.18 -12.21
CA SER A 49 -1.63 -32.31 -13.56
C SER A 49 -1.13 -31.17 -14.44
N LEU A 50 -0.84 -31.49 -15.70
CA LEU A 50 -0.44 -30.54 -16.74
C LEU A 50 -1.28 -30.77 -17.98
N THR A 51 -1.82 -29.73 -18.59
CA THR A 51 -2.44 -29.77 -19.89
C THR A 51 -1.57 -28.96 -20.86
N ILE A 52 -1.06 -29.65 -21.88
CA ILE A 52 -0.17 -29.06 -22.90
C ILE A 52 -0.71 -29.44 -24.29
N GLY A 53 -1.05 -28.41 -25.09
CA GLY A 53 -1.63 -28.59 -26.43
C GLY A 53 -2.89 -29.43 -26.42
N GLY A 54 -3.75 -29.22 -25.42
CA GLY A 54 -5.01 -29.95 -25.22
C GLY A 54 -4.85 -31.38 -24.66
N THR A 55 -3.62 -31.86 -24.41
CA THR A 55 -3.37 -33.18 -23.82
C THR A 55 -3.06 -33.07 -22.34
N SER A 56 -3.79 -33.81 -21.50
CA SER A 56 -3.57 -33.86 -20.05
C SER A 56 -2.59 -34.95 -19.65
N TYR A 57 -1.69 -34.61 -18.72
CA TYR A 57 -0.68 -35.46 -18.11
C TYR A 57 -0.86 -35.44 -16.58
N ASP A 58 -1.50 -36.49 -16.04
CA ASP A 58 -1.78 -36.63 -14.64
C ASP A 58 -0.77 -37.55 -13.96
N SER A 59 -0.07 -37.07 -12.93
CA SER A 59 1.05 -37.81 -12.31
C SER A 59 0.71 -39.24 -11.85
N PRO A 60 -0.52 -39.56 -11.36
CA PRO A 60 -0.87 -40.93 -11.01
C PRO A 60 -0.86 -41.91 -12.20
N GLY A 61 -1.08 -41.39 -13.43
CA GLY A 61 -1.06 -42.18 -14.68
C GLY A 61 0.30 -42.28 -15.35
N LEU A 62 1.32 -41.58 -14.87
CA LEU A 62 2.63 -41.54 -15.47
C LEU A 62 3.53 -42.66 -14.93
N PRO A 63 4.58 -43.07 -15.70
CA PRO A 63 5.62 -43.97 -15.20
C PRO A 63 6.26 -43.43 -13.92
N LYS A 64 6.70 -44.32 -13.03
CA LYS A 64 7.34 -43.92 -11.78
C LYS A 64 8.55 -43.01 -12.01
N PRO A 65 8.70 -41.92 -11.24
CA PRO A 65 9.78 -40.97 -11.42
C PRO A 65 11.11 -41.51 -10.89
N SER A 66 12.20 -40.98 -11.43
CA SER A 66 13.50 -41.03 -10.74
C SER A 66 13.60 -39.89 -9.73
N THR A 67 14.35 -40.09 -8.67
CA THR A 67 14.51 -39.13 -7.58
C THR A 67 15.94 -38.68 -7.39
N SER A 68 16.13 -37.43 -7.00
CA SER A 68 17.40 -36.88 -6.53
C SER A 68 17.16 -35.95 -5.36
N ALA A 69 18.13 -35.81 -4.48
CA ALA A 69 17.99 -34.95 -3.30
C ALA A 69 19.28 -34.17 -3.06
N SER A 70 19.11 -32.96 -2.54
CA SER A 70 20.15 -32.10 -1.97
C SER A 70 19.82 -31.79 -0.50
N ARG A 71 20.60 -30.94 0.13
CA ARG A 71 20.36 -30.52 1.51
C ARG A 71 19.01 -29.74 1.68
N THR A 72 18.57 -29.03 0.65
CA THR A 72 17.40 -28.14 0.72
C THR A 72 16.32 -28.49 -0.31
N ALA A 73 16.54 -29.47 -1.17
CA ALA A 73 15.59 -29.83 -2.22
C ALA A 73 15.53 -31.32 -2.49
N VAL A 74 14.32 -31.79 -2.85
CA VAL A 74 14.06 -33.13 -3.40
C VAL A 74 13.42 -32.93 -4.78
N THR A 75 13.90 -33.61 -5.79
CA THR A 75 13.40 -33.56 -7.16
C THR A 75 12.94 -34.93 -7.61
N TYR A 76 11.70 -34.99 -8.11
CA TYR A 76 11.13 -36.12 -8.81
C TYR A 76 11.09 -35.82 -10.30
N ARG A 77 11.72 -36.71 -11.10
CA ARG A 77 11.76 -36.54 -12.56
C ARG A 77 10.82 -37.52 -13.24
N TRP A 78 9.81 -36.96 -13.85
CA TRP A 78 8.75 -37.67 -14.56
C TRP A 78 8.95 -37.59 -16.06
N THR A 79 8.46 -38.61 -16.80
CA THR A 79 8.31 -38.61 -18.26
C THR A 79 6.82 -38.49 -18.57
N ALA A 80 6.42 -37.41 -19.25
CA ALA A 80 5.04 -37.07 -19.58
C ALA A 80 4.92 -36.90 -21.12
N GLY A 81 4.73 -38.04 -21.85
CA GLY A 81 4.80 -38.05 -23.29
C GLY A 81 6.15 -37.55 -23.82
N PRO A 82 6.17 -36.50 -24.68
CA PRO A 82 7.42 -35.93 -25.18
C PRO A 82 8.12 -34.99 -24.19
N TYR A 83 7.54 -34.78 -22.99
CA TYR A 83 8.02 -33.83 -22.01
C TYR A 83 8.69 -34.52 -20.82
N ARG A 84 9.71 -33.87 -20.26
CA ARG A 84 10.25 -34.19 -18.93
C ARG A 84 9.70 -33.19 -17.97
N VAL A 85 9.14 -33.65 -16.84
CA VAL A 85 8.61 -32.84 -15.76
C VAL A 85 9.43 -33.11 -14.50
N ASP A 86 10.23 -32.12 -14.08
CA ASP A 86 10.94 -32.16 -12.82
C ASP A 86 10.05 -31.50 -11.75
N VAL A 87 9.59 -32.28 -10.76
CA VAL A 87 8.81 -31.77 -9.61
C VAL A 87 9.80 -31.51 -8.49
N VAL A 88 10.01 -30.24 -8.17
CA VAL A 88 11.01 -29.79 -7.21
C VAL A 88 10.32 -29.36 -5.92
N TYR A 89 10.64 -30.05 -4.83
CA TYR A 89 10.30 -29.61 -3.46
C TYR A 89 11.51 -28.92 -2.86
N GLU A 90 11.30 -27.77 -2.25
CA GLU A 90 12.36 -27.00 -1.61
C GLU A 90 11.94 -26.57 -0.20
N LEU A 91 12.86 -26.66 0.76
CA LEU A 91 12.73 -26.18 2.13
C LEU A 91 14.03 -25.48 2.54
N ARG A 92 14.00 -24.16 2.68
CA ARG A 92 15.15 -23.39 3.13
C ARG A 92 15.19 -23.27 4.66
N PRO A 93 16.37 -22.95 5.24
CA PRO A 93 16.52 -22.85 6.70
C PRO A 93 15.54 -21.90 7.39
N GLU A 94 15.21 -20.78 6.73
CA GLU A 94 14.37 -19.72 7.25
C GLU A 94 12.86 -19.93 7.01
N TRP A 95 12.48 -20.89 6.15
CA TRP A 95 11.08 -21.05 5.75
C TRP A 95 10.25 -21.82 6.78
N GLY A 96 9.02 -21.35 7.02
CA GLY A 96 8.00 -22.10 7.77
C GLY A 96 7.08 -22.95 6.89
N PHE A 97 7.48 -23.21 5.63
CA PHE A 97 6.69 -23.91 4.63
C PHE A 97 7.58 -24.71 3.68
N VAL A 98 7.01 -25.70 2.99
CA VAL A 98 7.65 -26.37 1.85
C VAL A 98 7.07 -25.84 0.55
N SER A 99 7.93 -25.64 -0.47
CA SER A 99 7.48 -25.28 -1.81
C SER A 99 7.50 -26.48 -2.76
N LYS A 100 6.60 -26.48 -3.75
CA LYS A 100 6.51 -27.44 -4.86
C LYS A 100 6.44 -26.67 -6.18
N GLN A 101 7.28 -27.03 -7.13
CA GLN A 101 7.32 -26.40 -8.47
C GLN A 101 7.50 -27.44 -9.56
N LEU A 102 6.82 -27.24 -10.68
CA LEU A 102 6.96 -28.08 -11.87
C LEU A 102 7.86 -27.36 -12.88
N LEU A 103 8.88 -28.07 -13.37
CA LEU A 103 9.77 -27.59 -14.43
C LEU A 103 9.59 -28.50 -15.66
N VAL A 104 9.06 -27.96 -16.75
CA VAL A 104 8.74 -28.72 -17.96
C VAL A 104 9.76 -28.44 -19.05
N THR A 105 10.37 -29.48 -19.58
CA THR A 105 11.32 -29.41 -20.70
C THR A 105 10.95 -30.42 -21.76
N GLY A 106 11.33 -30.17 -22.98
CA GLY A 106 11.03 -31.02 -24.15
C GLY A 106 9.94 -30.43 -25.05
N GLY A 107 9.32 -31.25 -25.83
CA GLY A 107 8.34 -30.84 -26.84
C GLY A 107 8.94 -30.71 -28.23
N SER A 108 8.17 -30.15 -29.18
CA SER A 108 8.60 -29.90 -30.55
C SER A 108 9.60 -28.75 -30.64
N ALA A 109 10.40 -28.72 -31.72
CA ALA A 109 11.34 -27.62 -31.98
C ALA A 109 10.65 -26.26 -32.15
N GLY A 110 9.32 -26.23 -32.45
CA GLY A 110 8.52 -25.00 -32.59
C GLY A 110 7.94 -24.46 -31.28
N GLY A 111 8.05 -25.21 -30.18
CA GLY A 111 7.44 -24.85 -28.89
C GLY A 111 6.18 -25.67 -28.59
N TYR A 112 5.50 -25.28 -27.50
CA TYR A 112 4.24 -25.89 -27.04
C TYR A 112 3.38 -24.84 -26.31
N HIS A 113 2.08 -25.14 -26.28
CA HIS A 113 1.11 -24.29 -25.58
C HIS A 113 0.76 -24.91 -24.23
N VAL A 114 0.86 -24.11 -23.14
CA VAL A 114 0.50 -24.55 -21.80
C VAL A 114 -0.91 -24.07 -21.50
N ASP A 115 -1.86 -25.02 -21.52
CA ASP A 115 -3.28 -24.73 -21.30
C ASP A 115 -3.66 -24.69 -19.82
N GLY A 116 -3.13 -25.64 -19.02
CA GLY A 116 -3.53 -25.80 -17.64
C GLY A 116 -2.45 -26.39 -16.75
N VAL A 117 -2.44 -25.98 -15.48
CA VAL A 117 -1.52 -26.44 -14.45
C VAL A 117 -2.25 -26.66 -13.13
N THR A 118 -2.16 -27.86 -12.57
CA THR A 118 -2.52 -28.18 -11.20
C THR A 118 -1.25 -28.51 -10.44
N VAL A 119 -0.74 -27.58 -9.64
CA VAL A 119 0.49 -27.77 -8.83
C VAL A 119 0.20 -28.58 -7.58
N LEU A 120 -0.93 -28.29 -6.93
CA LEU A 120 -1.36 -28.96 -5.70
C LEU A 120 -2.63 -29.75 -5.99
N ASP A 121 -2.49 -31.06 -6.03
CA ASP A 121 -3.56 -32.05 -5.96
C ASP A 121 -3.24 -32.97 -4.76
N VAL A 122 -3.83 -32.66 -3.62
CA VAL A 122 -3.45 -33.20 -2.33
C VAL A 122 -4.64 -33.86 -1.64
N ALA A 123 -4.43 -35.03 -1.06
CA ALA A 123 -5.35 -35.63 -0.12
C ALA A 123 -4.67 -35.84 1.24
N LEU A 124 -5.37 -35.47 2.30
CA LEU A 124 -4.92 -35.57 3.69
C LEU A 124 -5.50 -36.83 4.36
N ALA A 125 -4.81 -37.34 5.36
CA ALA A 125 -5.39 -38.35 6.27
C ALA A 125 -6.47 -37.74 7.17
N ASP A 126 -6.33 -36.47 7.53
CA ASP A 126 -7.30 -35.73 8.32
C ASP A 126 -8.43 -35.17 7.44
N THR A 127 -9.64 -35.08 7.99
CA THR A 127 -10.77 -34.40 7.32
C THR A 127 -10.57 -32.87 7.33
N ILE A 128 -10.79 -32.24 6.20
CA ILE A 128 -10.87 -30.77 6.07
C ILE A 128 -12.24 -30.33 6.57
N ARG A 129 -12.29 -29.83 7.80
CA ARG A 129 -13.55 -29.41 8.45
C ARG A 129 -14.11 -28.16 7.83
N ASP A 130 -13.21 -27.21 7.55
CA ASP A 130 -13.53 -25.90 6.98
C ASP A 130 -12.39 -25.41 6.12
N ALA A 131 -12.70 -24.48 5.19
CA ALA A 131 -11.70 -23.83 4.39
C ALA A 131 -12.10 -22.37 4.15
N TYR A 132 -11.18 -21.46 4.34
CA TYR A 132 -11.31 -20.08 3.93
C TYR A 132 -10.43 -19.84 2.70
N VAL A 133 -11.01 -19.25 1.67
CA VAL A 133 -10.30 -18.94 0.41
C VAL A 133 -10.03 -17.44 0.38
N PRO A 134 -8.78 -17.03 0.62
CA PRO A 134 -8.41 -15.63 0.48
C PRO A 134 -8.37 -15.24 -1.00
N GLY A 135 -8.97 -14.13 -1.32
CA GLY A 135 -9.05 -13.63 -2.69
C GLY A 135 -8.98 -12.12 -2.75
N SER A 136 -9.04 -11.57 -3.96
CA SER A 136 -9.07 -10.12 -4.13
C SER A 136 -10.36 -9.52 -3.57
N HIS A 137 -10.20 -8.62 -2.62
CA HIS A 137 -11.32 -7.86 -2.04
C HIS A 137 -11.73 -6.65 -2.88
N ARG A 138 -11.10 -6.43 -4.02
CA ARG A 138 -11.46 -5.38 -4.96
C ARG A 138 -12.48 -5.89 -5.97
N ALA A 139 -13.69 -5.39 -5.85
CA ALA A 139 -14.72 -5.65 -6.83
C ALA A 139 -14.29 -5.13 -8.22
N GLY A 140 -14.40 -5.97 -9.23
CA GLY A 140 -14.38 -5.57 -10.64
C GLY A 140 -13.11 -5.89 -11.43
N LEU A 141 -11.99 -6.19 -10.81
CA LEU A 141 -10.75 -6.49 -11.56
C LEU A 141 -10.51 -7.99 -11.76
N GLY A 142 -11.32 -8.85 -11.13
CA GLY A 142 -11.38 -10.28 -11.40
C GLY A 142 -10.05 -11.00 -11.18
N THR A 143 -9.30 -10.61 -10.18
CA THR A 143 -8.25 -11.46 -9.64
C THR A 143 -8.90 -12.62 -8.91
N GLY A 144 -8.37 -13.81 -9.13
CA GLY A 144 -8.89 -15.03 -8.52
C GLY A 144 -8.44 -15.21 -7.08
N ASP A 145 -8.60 -16.42 -6.61
CA ASP A 145 -8.22 -16.82 -5.27
C ASP A 145 -6.70 -17.01 -5.16
N TYR A 146 -6.13 -16.82 -3.97
CA TYR A 146 -4.69 -16.96 -3.74
C TYR A 146 -4.28 -18.33 -3.22
N GLY A 147 -5.24 -19.14 -2.83
CA GLY A 147 -5.06 -20.43 -2.20
C GLY A 147 -6.17 -20.76 -1.21
N ALA A 148 -5.86 -21.52 -0.19
CA ALA A 148 -6.81 -21.88 0.86
C ALA A 148 -6.16 -22.05 2.24
N ALA A 149 -6.82 -21.51 3.25
CA ALA A 149 -6.58 -21.80 4.64
C ALA A 149 -7.48 -22.97 5.08
N LEU A 150 -6.90 -24.15 5.26
CA LEU A 150 -7.62 -25.39 5.54
C LEU A 150 -7.62 -25.64 7.05
N ARG A 151 -8.78 -25.79 7.66
CA ARG A 151 -8.94 -26.03 9.10
C ARG A 151 -9.23 -27.49 9.36
N LEU A 152 -8.30 -28.14 10.05
CA LEU A 152 -8.36 -29.59 10.33
C LEU A 152 -8.88 -29.86 11.75
N ALA A 153 -8.58 -28.98 12.70
CA ALA A 153 -9.04 -28.99 14.07
C ALA A 153 -9.07 -27.56 14.62
N ALA A 154 -9.57 -27.36 15.84
CA ALA A 154 -9.68 -26.04 16.47
C ALA A 154 -8.36 -25.25 16.55
N SER A 155 -7.22 -25.96 16.72
CA SER A 155 -5.90 -25.35 16.81
C SER A 155 -4.95 -25.77 15.66
N ARG A 156 -5.43 -26.49 14.66
CA ARG A 156 -4.63 -27.04 13.56
C ARG A 156 -5.18 -26.62 12.21
N GLY A 157 -4.34 -25.95 11.45
CA GLY A 157 -4.60 -25.56 10.07
C GLY A 157 -3.46 -25.96 9.13
N LEU A 158 -3.77 -26.00 7.86
CA LEU A 158 -2.80 -26.13 6.78
C LEU A 158 -3.06 -25.00 5.79
N LEU A 159 -2.06 -24.16 5.56
CA LEU A 159 -2.14 -23.12 4.55
C LEU A 159 -1.59 -23.65 3.24
N ALA A 160 -2.40 -23.64 2.19
CA ALA A 160 -2.06 -24.04 0.83
C ALA A 160 -2.17 -22.85 -0.09
N VAL A 161 -1.07 -22.41 -0.70
CA VAL A 161 -0.99 -21.19 -1.49
C VAL A 161 -0.27 -21.47 -2.81
N VAL A 162 -0.68 -20.84 -3.90
CA VAL A 162 0.07 -20.83 -5.16
C VAL A 162 0.37 -19.40 -5.53
N GLN A 163 1.60 -19.11 -5.96
CA GLN A 163 2.10 -17.77 -6.29
C GLN A 163 1.47 -17.20 -7.56
N ASN A 164 0.16 -17.13 -7.60
CA ASN A 164 -0.62 -16.77 -8.77
C ASN A 164 -1.92 -16.08 -8.32
N PRO A 165 -2.32 -14.95 -8.93
CA PRO A 165 -3.57 -14.28 -8.62
C PRO A 165 -4.81 -14.84 -9.35
N PHE A 166 -4.66 -15.88 -10.18
CA PHE A 166 -5.73 -16.42 -11.03
C PHE A 166 -5.94 -17.92 -10.77
N LEU A 167 -6.31 -18.26 -9.54
CA LEU A 167 -6.46 -19.64 -9.10
C LEU A 167 -7.92 -20.09 -9.09
N GLU A 168 -8.11 -21.40 -9.23
CA GLU A 168 -9.33 -22.11 -8.90
C GLU A 168 -9.03 -23.11 -7.79
N PHE A 169 -9.75 -22.98 -6.67
CA PHE A 169 -9.67 -23.89 -5.54
C PHE A 169 -10.89 -24.80 -5.50
N GLN A 170 -10.66 -26.09 -5.32
CA GLN A 170 -11.71 -27.08 -5.10
C GLN A 170 -11.35 -27.99 -3.95
N ARG A 171 -12.33 -28.41 -3.14
CA ARG A 171 -12.14 -29.38 -2.07
C ARG A 171 -13.24 -30.44 -2.07
N ASP A 172 -12.86 -31.65 -1.60
CA ASP A 172 -13.77 -32.76 -1.36
C ASP A 172 -13.31 -33.56 -0.14
N GLY A 173 -14.01 -33.40 0.98
CA GLY A 173 -13.74 -34.10 2.25
C GLY A 173 -12.29 -33.98 2.74
N HIS A 174 -11.44 -34.90 2.33
CA HIS A 174 -10.03 -34.97 2.69
C HIS A 174 -9.09 -34.40 1.63
N ALA A 175 -9.60 -34.08 0.45
CA ALA A 175 -8.80 -33.69 -0.68
C ALA A 175 -9.03 -32.24 -1.09
N PHE A 176 -8.03 -31.64 -1.73
CA PHE A 176 -8.15 -30.34 -2.36
C PHE A 176 -7.26 -30.24 -3.61
N THR A 177 -7.66 -29.38 -4.53
CA THR A 177 -6.88 -29.03 -5.72
C THR A 177 -6.78 -27.54 -5.85
N ILE A 178 -5.61 -27.04 -6.33
CA ILE A 178 -5.40 -25.66 -6.73
C ILE A 178 -4.83 -25.68 -8.13
N ARG A 179 -5.57 -25.10 -9.07
CA ARG A 179 -5.22 -25.07 -10.48
C ARG A 179 -5.31 -23.67 -11.07
N TYR A 180 -4.67 -23.49 -12.23
CA TYR A 180 -4.76 -22.27 -13.04
C TYR A 180 -4.53 -22.55 -14.51
N GLN A 181 -4.89 -21.60 -15.36
CA GLN A 181 -4.80 -21.70 -16.81
C GLN A 181 -3.83 -20.62 -17.33
N PRO A 182 -2.57 -20.97 -17.62
CA PRO A 182 -1.62 -20.04 -18.21
C PRO A 182 -2.08 -19.50 -19.57
N ASP A 183 -2.63 -20.39 -20.42
CA ASP A 183 -3.03 -20.05 -21.78
C ASP A 183 -1.91 -19.29 -22.51
N MET A 184 -0.71 -19.87 -22.54
CA MET A 184 0.46 -19.20 -23.09
C MET A 184 1.39 -20.15 -23.86
N ASP A 185 1.98 -19.61 -24.92
CA ASP A 185 2.99 -20.31 -25.72
C ASP A 185 4.34 -20.32 -25.01
N TRP A 186 5.02 -21.46 -25.11
CA TRP A 186 6.36 -21.63 -24.60
C TRP A 186 7.30 -22.22 -25.65
N ARG A 187 8.56 -21.78 -25.66
CA ARG A 187 9.57 -22.27 -26.60
C ARG A 187 10.80 -22.79 -25.88
N ALA A 188 11.48 -23.74 -26.47
CA ALA A 188 12.69 -24.34 -25.89
C ALA A 188 13.78 -23.31 -25.60
N GLU A 189 13.89 -22.27 -26.42
CA GLU A 189 14.85 -21.17 -26.24
C GLU A 189 14.63 -20.34 -24.96
N TYR A 190 13.44 -20.43 -24.36
CA TYR A 190 13.11 -19.76 -23.10
C TYR A 190 13.56 -20.55 -21.87
N GLY A 191 14.15 -21.74 -22.08
CA GLY A 191 14.46 -22.69 -21.02
C GLY A 191 13.24 -23.50 -20.56
N PRO A 192 13.31 -24.18 -19.42
CA PRO A 192 12.17 -24.91 -18.87
C PRO A 192 10.99 -23.98 -18.61
N PHE A 193 9.76 -24.42 -18.93
CA PHE A 193 8.59 -23.77 -18.37
C PHE A 193 8.55 -24.09 -16.88
N ALA A 194 8.54 -23.05 -16.07
CA ALA A 194 8.41 -23.16 -14.61
C ALA A 194 6.98 -22.80 -14.21
N SER A 195 6.29 -23.73 -13.55
CA SER A 195 5.00 -23.41 -12.94
C SER A 195 5.17 -22.37 -11.83
N ASP A 196 4.08 -21.73 -11.43
CA ASP A 196 4.06 -21.01 -10.15
C ASP A 196 4.29 -22.01 -9.01
N ARG A 197 4.90 -21.53 -7.93
CA ARG A 197 5.17 -22.39 -6.78
C ARG A 197 3.91 -22.62 -5.97
N GLY A 198 3.62 -23.87 -5.68
CA GLY A 198 2.71 -24.28 -4.62
C GLY A 198 3.44 -24.29 -3.29
N LEU A 199 2.84 -23.72 -2.25
CA LEU A 199 3.41 -23.58 -0.92
C LEU A 199 2.49 -24.26 0.10
N LEU A 200 3.03 -25.10 0.98
CA LEU A 200 2.29 -25.77 2.04
C LEU A 200 2.93 -25.49 3.39
N ALA A 201 2.16 -24.91 4.31
CA ALA A 201 2.61 -24.64 5.67
C ALA A 201 1.67 -25.25 6.71
N PRO A 202 2.19 -25.98 7.70
CA PRO A 202 1.45 -26.29 8.91
C PRO A 202 1.25 -25.00 9.72
N VAL A 203 0.02 -24.76 10.20
CA VAL A 203 -0.30 -23.58 10.98
C VAL A 203 -0.94 -23.96 12.30
N ARG A 204 -0.43 -23.41 13.39
CA ARG A 204 -1.11 -23.43 14.67
C ARG A 204 -2.05 -22.25 14.74
N LEU A 205 -3.35 -22.51 14.71
CA LEU A 205 -4.37 -21.47 14.79
C LEU A 205 -4.32 -20.78 16.15
N SER A 206 -4.36 -19.46 16.13
CA SER A 206 -4.39 -18.62 17.33
C SER A 206 -5.78 -18.53 17.97
N GLY A 207 -6.81 -18.82 17.19
CA GLY A 207 -8.21 -18.62 17.53
C GLY A 207 -8.67 -17.18 17.40
N ARG A 208 -7.80 -16.27 16.93
CA ARG A 208 -8.15 -14.88 16.61
C ARG A 208 -8.25 -14.73 15.10
N TYR A 209 -9.43 -14.38 14.66
CA TYR A 209 -9.75 -14.29 13.24
C TYR A 209 -9.87 -12.84 12.80
N VAL A 210 -9.25 -12.52 11.68
CA VAL A 210 -9.53 -11.33 10.92
C VAL A 210 -10.96 -11.46 10.37
N PRO A 211 -11.77 -10.40 10.34
CA PRO A 211 -13.10 -10.45 9.68
C PRO A 211 -12.97 -10.92 8.23
N ALA A 212 -13.95 -11.66 7.74
CA ALA A 212 -13.91 -12.20 6.37
C ALA A 212 -13.86 -11.09 5.30
N ARG A 213 -14.30 -9.89 5.63
CA ARG A 213 -14.23 -8.70 4.76
C ARG A 213 -13.97 -7.45 5.55
N MET A 214 -13.36 -6.46 4.93
CA MET A 214 -13.26 -5.11 5.46
C MET A 214 -14.62 -4.40 5.38
N LEU A 215 -14.90 -3.59 6.38
CA LEU A 215 -15.97 -2.60 6.31
C LEU A 215 -15.41 -1.27 5.78
N PRO A 216 -16.24 -0.43 5.16
CA PRO A 216 -15.83 0.95 4.87
C PRO A 216 -15.39 1.68 6.14
N GLU A 217 -14.35 2.49 6.05
CA GLU A 217 -13.74 3.23 7.17
C GLU A 217 -14.70 4.20 7.86
N TRP A 218 -15.69 4.70 7.13
CA TRP A 218 -16.72 5.62 7.65
C TRP A 218 -17.86 4.90 8.38
N ARG A 219 -17.95 3.59 8.27
CA ARG A 219 -19.07 2.84 8.83
C ARG A 219 -18.92 2.67 10.34
N LEU A 220 -19.88 3.21 11.09
CA LEU A 220 -20.10 2.89 12.48
C LEU A 220 -21.22 1.84 12.56
N GLY A 221 -21.01 0.82 13.31
CA GLY A 221 -21.99 -0.22 13.47
C GLY A 221 -21.38 -1.56 13.87
N PRO A 222 -22.15 -2.64 13.88
CA PRO A 222 -21.59 -3.94 14.22
C PRO A 222 -20.47 -4.30 13.24
N VAL A 223 -19.33 -4.63 13.81
CA VAL A 223 -18.17 -5.15 13.06
C VAL A 223 -18.59 -6.45 12.40
N ASP A 224 -18.12 -6.71 11.18
CA ASP A 224 -18.28 -8.02 10.57
C ASP A 224 -17.53 -9.05 11.42
N THR A 225 -18.28 -9.93 12.07
CA THR A 225 -17.73 -10.98 12.93
C THR A 225 -17.59 -12.31 12.18
N THR A 226 -17.93 -12.36 10.90
CA THR A 226 -17.70 -13.56 10.08
C THR A 226 -16.22 -13.89 10.06
N PRO A 227 -15.79 -15.07 10.53
CA PRO A 227 -14.38 -15.41 10.59
C PRO A 227 -13.79 -15.51 9.19
N GLY A 228 -12.73 -14.75 8.94
CA GLY A 228 -11.87 -14.87 7.77
C GLY A 228 -10.62 -15.69 8.07
N MET A 229 -9.44 -15.15 7.76
CA MET A 229 -8.15 -15.77 8.11
C MET A 229 -7.90 -15.70 9.63
N ASP A 230 -7.30 -16.74 10.18
CA ASP A 230 -6.67 -16.66 11.52
C ASP A 230 -5.42 -15.78 11.44
N GLU A 231 -5.10 -15.03 12.51
CA GLU A 231 -3.92 -14.16 12.52
C GLU A 231 -2.63 -14.94 12.21
N ALA A 232 -2.50 -16.17 12.69
CA ALA A 232 -1.34 -17.01 12.38
C ALA A 232 -1.29 -17.44 10.90
N GLU A 233 -2.45 -17.62 10.27
CA GLU A 233 -2.54 -17.86 8.82
C GLU A 233 -2.09 -16.62 8.03
N VAL A 234 -2.52 -15.41 8.45
CA VAL A 234 -2.11 -14.14 7.83
C VAL A 234 -0.59 -13.95 7.95
N GLU A 235 -0.02 -14.16 9.14
CA GLU A 235 1.42 -14.06 9.35
C GLU A 235 2.19 -15.06 8.47
N THR A 236 1.72 -16.31 8.42
CA THR A 236 2.34 -17.36 7.60
C THR A 236 2.29 -17.01 6.11
N PHE A 237 1.16 -16.49 5.63
CA PHE A 237 1.03 -16.07 4.24
C PHE A 237 1.96 -14.89 3.92
N THR A 238 2.01 -13.91 4.81
CA THR A 238 2.93 -12.77 4.69
C THR A 238 4.39 -13.22 4.64
N ASP A 239 4.78 -14.20 5.47
CA ASP A 239 6.12 -14.80 5.43
C ASP A 239 6.39 -15.55 4.11
N MET A 240 5.37 -16.21 3.54
CA MET A 240 5.48 -16.83 2.22
C MET A 240 5.76 -15.79 1.12
N VAL A 241 5.06 -14.63 1.15
CA VAL A 241 5.32 -13.54 0.20
C VAL A 241 6.73 -12.99 0.40
N ARG A 242 7.11 -12.69 1.65
CA ARG A 242 8.44 -12.14 2.00
C ARG A 242 9.58 -13.02 1.55
N ALA A 243 9.43 -14.34 1.66
CA ALA A 243 10.47 -15.30 1.31
C ALA A 243 10.89 -15.27 -0.17
N PHE A 244 10.06 -14.70 -1.03
CA PHE A 244 10.31 -14.62 -2.48
C PHE A 244 10.53 -13.20 -2.99
N LEU A 245 10.59 -12.21 -2.11
CA LEU A 245 10.97 -10.86 -2.50
C LEU A 245 12.40 -10.84 -3.02
N ILE A 246 12.59 -10.29 -4.21
CA ILE A 246 13.89 -10.14 -4.84
C ILE A 246 14.45 -8.77 -4.45
N HIS A 247 15.58 -8.77 -3.74
CA HIS A 247 16.23 -7.55 -3.28
C HIS A 247 15.25 -6.55 -2.63
N PRO A 248 14.65 -6.89 -1.48
CA PRO A 248 13.80 -5.96 -0.76
C PRO A 248 14.59 -4.70 -0.39
N PRO A 249 13.92 -3.55 -0.18
CA PRO A 249 14.58 -2.31 0.19
C PRO A 249 15.44 -2.46 1.42
N ALA A 250 16.64 -1.86 1.40
CA ALA A 250 17.56 -1.89 2.54
C ALA A 250 17.11 -0.98 3.67
N HIS A 251 16.39 0.09 3.35
CA HIS A 251 15.96 1.11 4.29
C HIS A 251 14.43 1.12 4.41
N PRO A 252 13.89 1.12 5.65
CA PRO A 252 12.51 1.52 5.86
C PRO A 252 12.36 2.98 5.42
N LEU A 253 11.15 3.38 5.08
CA LEU A 253 10.89 4.72 4.58
C LEU A 253 11.79 5.09 3.39
N THR A 254 11.79 4.27 2.33
CA THR A 254 12.21 4.76 1.03
C THR A 254 11.26 5.88 0.64
N ILE A 255 11.68 7.11 0.88
CA ILE A 255 10.87 8.28 0.63
C ILE A 255 11.21 8.82 -0.73
N PHE A 256 10.22 8.98 -1.56
CA PHE A 256 10.38 9.74 -2.80
C PHE A 256 9.36 10.88 -2.88
N VAL A 257 9.81 12.00 -3.38
CA VAL A 257 8.96 13.13 -3.70
C VAL A 257 8.20 12.79 -4.98
N GLY A 258 6.87 12.79 -4.91
CA GLY A 258 6.00 12.33 -5.97
C GLY A 258 5.66 13.39 -7.01
N TRP A 259 4.41 13.78 -7.09
CA TRP A 259 3.83 14.56 -8.17
C TRP A 259 4.13 16.06 -8.16
N THR A 260 4.92 16.57 -7.22
CA THR A 260 5.16 18.01 -7.02
C THR A 260 5.55 18.75 -8.30
N ALA A 261 6.42 18.15 -9.11
CA ALA A 261 6.84 18.77 -10.36
C ALA A 261 5.69 18.89 -11.37
N ASN A 262 4.80 17.90 -11.41
CA ASN A 262 3.60 17.94 -12.24
C ASN A 262 2.56 18.93 -11.72
N ASP A 263 2.31 18.91 -10.42
CA ASP A 263 1.32 19.78 -9.79
C ASP A 263 1.68 21.27 -9.90
N TYR A 264 2.96 21.58 -9.80
CA TYR A 264 3.46 22.92 -10.04
C TYR A 264 3.66 23.27 -11.52
N GLN A 265 3.42 22.34 -12.44
CA GLN A 265 3.66 22.52 -13.87
C GLN A 265 5.10 22.96 -14.19
N ILE A 266 6.09 22.40 -13.49
CA ILE A 266 7.49 22.75 -13.68
C ILE A 266 7.96 22.26 -15.06
N ASP A 267 8.30 23.20 -15.92
CA ASP A 267 8.80 22.93 -17.29
C ASP A 267 10.34 22.89 -17.29
N VAL A 268 10.90 21.73 -17.04
CA VAL A 268 12.37 21.51 -17.00
C VAL A 268 13.05 21.66 -18.35
N ALA A 269 12.32 21.86 -19.44
CA ALA A 269 12.90 22.25 -20.74
C ALA A 269 13.38 23.71 -20.75
N THR A 270 12.93 24.51 -19.78
CA THR A 270 13.32 25.91 -19.65
C THR A 270 14.35 26.10 -18.54
N PRO A 271 15.26 27.11 -18.65
CA PRO A 271 16.21 27.42 -17.56
C PRO A 271 15.52 27.73 -16.23
N ALA A 272 14.43 28.49 -16.27
CA ALA A 272 13.65 28.81 -15.05
C ALA A 272 13.06 27.56 -14.39
N GLY A 273 12.47 26.67 -15.18
CA GLY A 273 11.93 25.40 -14.68
C GLY A 273 13.04 24.46 -14.14
N GLN A 274 14.22 24.46 -14.73
CA GLN A 274 15.36 23.72 -14.20
C GLN A 274 15.81 24.26 -12.84
N ASP A 275 15.83 25.57 -12.66
CA ASP A 275 16.19 26.18 -11.36
C ASP A 275 15.08 25.91 -10.31
N GLU A 276 13.83 25.89 -10.71
CA GLU A 276 12.72 25.50 -9.84
C GLU A 276 12.84 24.02 -9.44
N TYR A 277 13.16 23.15 -10.37
CA TYR A 277 13.34 21.72 -10.10
C TYR A 277 14.56 21.45 -9.19
N LYS A 278 15.65 22.21 -9.32
CA LYS A 278 16.79 22.14 -8.41
C LYS A 278 16.40 22.50 -6.98
N ARG A 279 15.57 23.53 -6.79
CA ARG A 279 15.03 23.85 -5.46
C ARG A 279 14.18 22.71 -4.87
N LEU A 280 13.42 22.01 -5.71
CA LEU A 280 12.69 20.80 -5.31
C LEU A 280 13.67 19.72 -4.82
N LEU A 281 14.77 19.49 -5.54
CA LEU A 281 15.80 18.53 -5.15
C LEU A 281 16.46 18.92 -3.81
N ASP A 282 16.75 20.20 -3.61
CA ASP A 282 17.30 20.69 -2.32
C ASP A 282 16.36 20.44 -1.16
N ARG A 283 15.08 20.65 -1.39
CA ARG A 283 14.03 20.38 -0.37
C ARG A 283 13.88 18.92 -0.07
N ALA A 284 13.83 18.09 -1.10
CA ALA A 284 13.77 16.64 -0.94
C ALA A 284 14.96 16.14 -0.12
N ALA A 285 16.18 16.58 -0.46
CA ALA A 285 17.38 16.27 0.30
C ALA A 285 17.32 16.78 1.75
N GLY A 286 16.81 17.99 1.95
CA GLY A 286 16.63 18.60 3.27
C GLY A 286 15.68 17.82 4.17
N LEU A 287 14.69 17.13 3.60
CA LEU A 287 13.77 16.23 4.30
C LEU A 287 14.35 14.83 4.55
N GLY A 288 15.42 14.47 3.86
CA GLY A 288 15.98 13.12 3.89
C GLY A 288 15.35 12.19 2.85
N ALA A 289 14.62 12.72 1.86
CA ALA A 289 14.12 11.94 0.74
C ALA A 289 15.28 11.51 -0.16
N GLY A 290 15.35 10.22 -0.47
CA GLY A 290 16.41 9.67 -1.32
C GLY A 290 16.07 9.66 -2.80
N TYR A 291 14.81 9.91 -3.17
CA TYR A 291 14.31 9.80 -4.53
C TYR A 291 13.34 10.93 -4.87
N VAL A 292 13.34 11.36 -6.12
CA VAL A 292 12.37 12.31 -6.66
C VAL A 292 11.78 11.75 -7.94
N LEU A 293 10.47 11.65 -7.98
CA LEU A 293 9.74 11.24 -9.17
C LEU A 293 9.85 12.36 -10.22
N PHE A 294 10.27 11.97 -11.39
CA PHE A 294 10.29 12.84 -12.55
C PHE A 294 9.09 12.52 -13.44
N ALA A 295 7.93 12.98 -13.01
CA ALA A 295 6.71 12.86 -13.80
C ALA A 295 6.66 13.98 -14.84
N PRO A 296 6.22 13.68 -16.08
CA PRO A 296 6.02 14.72 -17.07
C PRO A 296 4.89 15.65 -16.62
N SER A 297 5.08 16.95 -16.79
CA SER A 297 3.96 17.87 -16.62
C SER A 297 2.87 17.57 -17.65
N ASN A 298 1.62 17.91 -17.34
CA ASN A 298 0.51 17.76 -18.30
C ASN A 298 0.78 18.50 -19.61
N SER A 299 1.49 19.62 -19.54
CA SER A 299 1.92 20.37 -20.73
C SER A 299 2.86 19.55 -21.63
N ALA A 300 3.75 18.72 -21.05
CA ALA A 300 4.59 17.82 -21.81
C ALA A 300 3.78 16.67 -22.42
N LEU A 301 2.78 16.16 -21.71
CA LEU A 301 1.87 15.13 -22.22
C LEU A 301 0.93 15.65 -23.30
N SER A 302 0.40 16.87 -23.15
CA SER A 302 -0.50 17.49 -24.14
C SER A 302 0.19 17.83 -25.47
N ARG A 303 1.53 17.93 -25.47
CA ARG A 303 2.32 18.14 -26.69
C ARG A 303 2.76 16.83 -27.38
N ARG A 304 2.13 15.71 -27.04
CA ARG A 304 2.37 14.41 -27.69
C ARG A 304 2.30 14.45 -29.20
N GLU A 305 1.31 15.16 -29.73
CA GLU A 305 1.06 15.30 -31.15
C GLU A 305 2.22 15.94 -31.92
N GLU A 306 2.99 16.80 -31.26
CA GLU A 306 4.16 17.44 -31.85
C GLU A 306 5.43 16.57 -31.78
N SER A 307 5.46 15.60 -30.88
CA SER A 307 6.64 14.72 -30.70
C SER A 307 6.67 13.51 -31.60
N VAL A 308 5.77 13.47 -32.54
CA VAL A 308 5.66 12.58 -33.67
C VAL A 308 6.10 11.16 -33.57
N ASP A 309 5.36 10.48 -34.27
CA ASP A 309 5.47 9.28 -35.01
C ASP A 309 5.43 8.10 -34.19
N ASP A 310 5.96 7.41 -33.78
CA ASP A 310 5.88 6.14 -33.11
C ASP A 310 6.38 6.33 -31.70
N TRP A 311 5.46 6.30 -30.81
CA TRP A 311 5.76 6.20 -29.40
C TRP A 311 6.69 5.04 -29.14
N SER A 312 7.97 5.30 -29.24
CA SER A 312 8.95 4.40 -28.67
C SER A 312 9.01 4.63 -27.15
N TRP A 313 9.40 3.61 -26.46
CA TRP A 313 9.63 3.71 -25.01
C TRP A 313 10.68 4.75 -24.66
N GLU A 314 11.61 4.99 -25.53
CA GLU A 314 12.59 6.06 -25.44
C GLU A 314 11.92 7.42 -25.31
N HIS A 315 10.87 7.65 -26.08
CA HIS A 315 10.05 8.87 -25.97
C HIS A 315 9.40 9.00 -24.60
N VAL A 316 8.75 7.93 -24.12
CA VAL A 316 8.09 7.93 -22.82
C VAL A 316 9.08 8.20 -21.70
N LEU A 317 10.24 7.55 -21.72
CA LEU A 317 11.29 7.79 -20.73
C LEU A 317 11.80 9.24 -20.76
N TRP A 318 12.01 9.78 -21.95
CA TRP A 318 12.46 11.17 -22.08
C TRP A 318 11.37 12.18 -21.75
N LEU A 319 10.11 11.92 -22.06
CA LEU A 319 9.00 12.74 -21.58
C LEU A 319 8.96 12.71 -20.05
N GLY A 320 9.18 11.54 -19.46
CA GLY A 320 9.33 11.40 -18.01
C GLY A 320 10.47 12.22 -17.44
N LEU A 321 11.51 12.53 -18.24
CA LEU A 321 12.59 13.42 -17.89
C LEU A 321 12.40 14.86 -18.40
N GLY A 322 11.18 15.23 -18.83
CA GLY A 322 10.81 16.57 -19.23
C GLY A 322 11.36 17.01 -20.58
N GLN A 323 11.87 16.09 -21.40
CA GLN A 323 12.43 16.39 -22.70
C GLN A 323 11.53 15.89 -23.83
N LYS A 324 11.38 16.71 -24.86
CA LYS A 324 10.84 16.28 -26.14
C LYS A 324 11.96 15.67 -26.97
N ILE A 325 11.78 14.43 -27.38
CA ILE A 325 12.72 13.76 -28.27
C ILE A 325 11.99 13.39 -29.55
N ARG A 326 12.57 13.79 -30.67
CA ARG A 326 12.11 13.36 -31.98
C ARG A 326 12.54 11.94 -32.26
N LYS A 327 11.72 11.23 -33.02
CA LYS A 327 12.05 9.89 -33.48
C LYS A 327 13.44 9.86 -34.14
N GLY A 328 14.28 8.92 -33.69
CA GLY A 328 15.65 8.77 -34.20
C GLY A 328 16.69 9.72 -33.64
N GLU A 329 16.32 10.69 -32.80
CA GLU A 329 17.31 11.60 -32.17
C GLU A 329 18.04 10.95 -31.00
N TRP A 330 17.45 9.95 -30.38
CA TRP A 330 18.03 9.30 -29.21
C TRP A 330 17.67 7.82 -29.09
N ASP A 331 18.67 7.04 -28.74
CA ASP A 331 18.54 5.64 -28.35
C ASP A 331 19.08 5.49 -26.93
N PRO A 332 18.28 4.98 -25.97
CA PRO A 332 18.72 4.75 -24.59
C PRO A 332 19.99 3.91 -24.48
N ALA A 333 20.25 3.02 -25.42
CA ALA A 333 21.43 2.18 -25.42
C ALA A 333 22.69 2.89 -25.95
N THR A 334 22.54 3.78 -26.93
CA THR A 334 23.64 4.39 -27.68
C THR A 334 23.62 5.92 -27.74
N GLY A 335 22.47 6.54 -27.50
CA GLY A 335 22.29 7.99 -27.59
C GLY A 335 22.99 8.77 -26.49
N VAL A 336 23.16 10.06 -26.72
CA VAL A 336 23.74 11.01 -25.78
C VAL A 336 22.65 11.60 -24.92
N VAL A 337 22.85 11.62 -23.61
CA VAL A 337 21.92 12.31 -22.69
C VAL A 337 21.92 13.81 -23.00
N PRO A 338 20.76 14.46 -23.22
CA PRO A 338 20.71 15.90 -23.45
C PRO A 338 21.41 16.68 -22.33
N PRO A 339 22.19 17.74 -22.62
CA PRO A 339 22.94 18.48 -21.62
C PRO A 339 22.09 19.00 -20.44
N SER A 340 20.86 19.45 -20.72
CA SER A 340 19.92 19.92 -19.68
C SER A 340 19.51 18.80 -18.72
N VAL A 341 19.25 17.61 -19.25
CA VAL A 341 18.92 16.41 -18.44
C VAL A 341 20.14 15.98 -17.64
N GLN A 342 21.33 15.96 -18.29
CA GLN A 342 22.58 15.60 -17.60
C GLN A 342 22.86 16.55 -16.44
N ALA A 343 22.65 17.85 -16.62
CA ALA A 343 22.83 18.85 -15.56
C ALA A 343 21.90 18.60 -14.35
N LEU A 344 20.66 18.19 -14.57
CA LEU A 344 19.74 17.83 -13.49
C LEU A 344 20.14 16.52 -12.80
N LEU A 345 20.57 15.52 -13.57
CA LEU A 345 21.06 14.26 -13.01
C LEU A 345 22.31 14.48 -12.15
N ASP A 346 23.23 15.34 -12.61
CA ASP A 346 24.45 15.67 -11.87
C ASP A 346 24.15 16.48 -10.61
N TYR A 347 23.19 17.42 -10.70
CA TYR A 347 22.75 18.19 -9.56
C TYR A 347 22.10 17.28 -8.51
N ALA A 348 21.15 16.42 -8.90
CA ALA A 348 20.51 15.45 -8.00
C ALA A 348 21.53 14.53 -7.32
N ARG A 349 22.53 14.07 -8.07
CA ARG A 349 23.65 13.27 -7.53
C ARG A 349 24.45 14.05 -6.48
N GLY A 350 24.72 15.34 -6.73
CA GLY A 350 25.39 16.24 -5.78
C GLY A 350 24.60 16.40 -4.48
N GLN A 351 23.28 16.35 -4.54
CA GLN A 351 22.38 16.38 -3.39
C GLN A 351 22.13 15.00 -2.75
N HIS A 352 22.77 13.95 -3.24
CA HIS A 352 22.53 12.54 -2.84
C HIS A 352 21.09 12.07 -3.08
N VAL A 353 20.39 12.65 -4.05
CA VAL A 353 19.05 12.29 -4.47
C VAL A 353 19.11 11.60 -5.83
N LYS A 354 18.28 10.58 -6.01
CA LYS A 354 18.13 9.85 -7.27
C LYS A 354 16.81 10.20 -7.93
N LEU A 355 16.81 10.34 -9.25
CA LEU A 355 15.56 10.53 -10.01
C LEU A 355 14.91 9.19 -10.31
N VAL A 356 13.58 9.18 -10.34
CA VAL A 356 12.74 8.03 -10.73
C VAL A 356 11.98 8.42 -12.01
N ALA A 357 12.18 7.67 -13.08
CA ALA A 357 11.54 7.96 -14.36
C ALA A 357 10.14 7.34 -14.45
N TYR A 358 9.25 8.07 -15.09
CA TYR A 358 7.87 7.65 -15.29
C TYR A 358 7.74 6.81 -16.58
N VAL A 359 7.05 5.67 -16.51
CA VAL A 359 6.97 4.69 -17.60
C VAL A 359 5.53 4.19 -17.78
N TYR A 360 5.06 4.19 -19.03
CA TYR A 360 3.79 3.57 -19.40
C TYR A 360 4.05 2.24 -20.13
N PRO A 361 3.84 1.07 -19.51
CA PRO A 361 4.14 -0.22 -20.12
C PRO A 361 3.10 -0.71 -21.13
N VAL A 362 1.93 -0.09 -21.21
CA VAL A 362 0.80 -0.53 -22.04
C VAL A 362 0.20 0.64 -22.83
N LEU A 363 0.98 1.21 -23.71
CA LEU A 363 0.51 2.24 -24.64
C LEU A 363 0.29 1.69 -26.04
N PRO A 364 -0.57 2.33 -26.85
CA PRO A 364 -0.65 2.03 -28.28
C PRO A 364 0.70 2.30 -28.93
N PHE A 365 1.22 1.30 -29.63
CA PHE A 365 2.49 1.40 -30.35
C PHE A 365 2.27 1.20 -31.83
N ALA A 366 2.82 2.06 -32.66
CA ALA A 366 2.88 1.84 -34.08
C ALA A 366 4.18 1.14 -34.53
N GLY A 367 5.22 1.09 -33.66
CA GLY A 367 6.59 0.83 -34.05
C GLY A 367 6.99 -0.62 -34.30
N ASN A 368 6.47 -1.60 -33.55
CA ASN A 368 6.85 -3.00 -33.76
C ASN A 368 5.63 -3.93 -33.71
N PRO A 369 5.19 -4.44 -34.89
CA PRO A 369 4.04 -5.33 -34.97
C PRO A 369 4.13 -6.58 -34.11
N ALA A 370 5.36 -7.03 -33.77
CA ALA A 370 5.57 -8.24 -32.98
C ALA A 370 5.18 -8.06 -31.50
N TRP A 371 5.02 -6.81 -31.03
CA TRP A 371 4.63 -6.50 -29.65
C TRP A 371 3.13 -6.27 -29.49
N LEU A 372 2.45 -6.11 -30.63
CA LEU A 372 1.08 -5.65 -30.65
C LEU A 372 0.11 -6.81 -30.70
N VAL A 373 -0.85 -6.78 -29.82
CA VAL A 373 -2.00 -7.68 -29.82
C VAL A 373 -3.27 -6.87 -30.05
N ARG A 374 -4.30 -7.51 -30.59
CA ARG A 374 -5.61 -6.90 -30.78
C ARG A 374 -6.43 -7.09 -29.51
N ALA A 375 -7.11 -6.06 -29.09
CA ALA A 375 -8.10 -6.20 -28.04
C ALA A 375 -9.24 -7.11 -28.51
N ALA A 376 -9.77 -7.93 -27.61
CA ALA A 376 -10.92 -8.76 -27.91
C ALA A 376 -12.11 -7.86 -28.29
N GLY A 377 -12.69 -8.08 -29.47
CA GLY A 377 -13.82 -7.28 -29.98
C GLY A 377 -13.44 -5.97 -30.67
N ASP A 378 -12.16 -5.60 -30.71
CA ASP A 378 -11.66 -4.40 -31.41
C ASP A 378 -10.69 -4.80 -32.52
N SER A 379 -11.14 -4.67 -33.77
CA SER A 379 -10.32 -5.00 -34.96
C SER A 379 -9.36 -3.87 -35.35
N THR A 380 -9.52 -2.69 -34.81
CA THR A 380 -8.86 -1.45 -35.25
C THR A 380 -7.66 -1.06 -34.41
N HIS A 381 -7.73 -1.26 -33.09
CA HIS A 381 -6.67 -0.86 -32.19
C HIS A 381 -5.76 -2.04 -31.82
N ARG A 382 -4.48 -1.77 -31.79
CA ARG A 382 -3.46 -2.70 -31.30
C ARG A 382 -2.73 -2.06 -30.13
N PHE A 383 -2.46 -2.87 -29.11
CA PHE A 383 -1.77 -2.43 -27.89
C PHE A 383 -0.53 -3.27 -27.68
N ALA A 384 0.53 -2.65 -27.17
CA ALA A 384 1.66 -3.39 -26.64
C ALA A 384 1.21 -4.15 -25.39
N SER A 385 1.47 -5.43 -25.32
CA SER A 385 1.06 -6.28 -24.21
C SER A 385 2.24 -6.86 -23.47
N LEU A 386 2.22 -6.73 -22.14
CA LEU A 386 3.18 -7.42 -21.27
C LEU A 386 3.09 -8.95 -21.38
N GLY A 387 2.00 -9.50 -21.93
CA GLY A 387 1.91 -10.92 -22.27
C GLY A 387 2.80 -11.35 -23.44
N VAL A 388 3.41 -10.40 -24.19
CA VAL A 388 4.26 -10.68 -25.34
C VAL A 388 5.73 -10.71 -24.95
N ARG A 389 6.37 -11.87 -25.08
CA ARG A 389 7.77 -12.08 -24.69
C ARG A 389 8.75 -11.11 -25.34
N ALA A 390 8.59 -10.82 -26.64
CA ALA A 390 9.46 -9.90 -27.36
C ALA A 390 9.41 -8.47 -26.81
N LEU A 391 8.24 -7.99 -26.32
CA LEU A 391 8.13 -6.72 -25.62
C LEU A 391 8.83 -6.77 -24.27
N GLN A 392 8.64 -7.85 -23.50
CA GLN A 392 9.30 -8.00 -22.19
C GLN A 392 10.82 -7.93 -22.34
N ASP A 393 11.39 -8.68 -23.29
CA ASP A 393 12.84 -8.71 -23.53
C ASP A 393 13.38 -7.31 -23.91
N TRP A 394 12.70 -6.66 -24.85
CA TRP A 394 13.05 -5.31 -25.26
C TRP A 394 12.94 -4.30 -24.12
N LEU A 395 11.87 -4.33 -23.35
CA LEU A 395 11.64 -3.42 -22.24
C LEU A 395 12.72 -3.56 -21.15
N ILE A 396 13.04 -4.81 -20.78
CA ILE A 396 14.10 -5.09 -19.81
C ILE A 396 15.43 -4.51 -20.27
N ASP A 397 15.82 -4.79 -21.52
CA ASP A 397 17.10 -4.34 -22.05
C ASP A 397 17.18 -2.82 -22.14
N LYS A 398 16.11 -2.15 -22.56
CA LYS A 398 16.06 -0.69 -22.65
C LYS A 398 16.07 -0.02 -21.29
N LEU A 399 15.32 -0.51 -20.32
CA LEU A 399 15.32 0.05 -18.96
C LEU A 399 16.69 -0.12 -18.27
N VAL A 400 17.32 -1.28 -18.44
CA VAL A 400 18.68 -1.50 -17.91
C VAL A 400 19.71 -0.59 -18.60
N ALA A 401 19.64 -0.43 -19.92
CA ALA A 401 20.53 0.47 -20.66
C ALA A 401 20.33 1.93 -20.26
N PHE A 402 19.08 2.36 -20.09
CA PHE A 402 18.73 3.72 -19.63
C PHE A 402 19.28 3.99 -18.23
N HIS A 403 19.08 3.06 -17.29
CA HIS A 403 19.69 3.18 -15.95
C HIS A 403 21.20 3.31 -16.01
N ARG A 404 21.88 2.45 -16.76
CA ARG A 404 23.35 2.48 -16.87
C ARG A 404 23.89 3.79 -17.44
N ARG A 405 23.13 4.39 -18.36
CA ARG A 405 23.53 5.64 -19.00
C ARG A 405 23.25 6.87 -18.15
N THR A 406 22.11 6.92 -17.49
CA THR A 406 21.66 8.12 -16.75
C THR A 406 21.96 8.07 -15.26
N GLY A 407 22.15 6.88 -14.70
CA GLY A 407 22.25 6.69 -13.25
C GLY A 407 20.94 6.88 -12.52
N ILE A 408 19.79 6.78 -13.22
CA ILE A 408 18.47 6.94 -12.62
C ILE A 408 18.24 5.92 -11.51
N GLY A 409 17.56 6.32 -10.43
CA GLY A 409 17.38 5.48 -9.26
C GLY A 409 16.22 4.50 -9.34
N GLY A 410 15.28 4.73 -10.25
CA GLY A 410 14.09 3.89 -10.34
C GLY A 410 13.17 4.20 -11.49
N TYR A 411 12.09 3.43 -11.55
CA TYR A 411 11.01 3.56 -12.52
C TYR A 411 9.66 3.52 -11.84
N ALA A 412 8.81 4.51 -12.14
CA ALA A 412 7.42 4.54 -11.77
C ALA A 412 6.57 4.07 -12.96
N PHE A 413 6.03 2.88 -12.86
CA PHE A 413 5.18 2.31 -13.89
C PHE A 413 3.73 2.70 -13.65
N ASP A 414 3.13 3.31 -14.65
CA ASP A 414 1.71 3.66 -14.65
C ASP A 414 0.95 2.86 -15.71
N HIS A 415 -0.37 2.79 -15.57
CA HIS A 415 -1.25 2.05 -16.46
C HIS A 415 -0.85 0.58 -16.68
N THR A 416 -0.49 -0.11 -15.59
CA THR A 416 -0.15 -1.54 -15.60
C THR A 416 -1.40 -2.42 -15.63
N PHE A 417 -2.42 -2.02 -16.36
CA PHE A 417 -3.69 -2.74 -16.41
C PHE A 417 -3.58 -4.11 -17.06
N LEU A 418 -4.42 -5.01 -16.61
CA LEU A 418 -4.81 -6.18 -17.36
C LEU A 418 -5.80 -5.76 -18.45
N THR A 419 -5.33 -5.64 -19.66
CA THR A 419 -6.19 -5.31 -20.79
C THR A 419 -6.75 -6.57 -21.44
N TYR A 420 -7.95 -6.49 -21.98
CA TYR A 420 -8.51 -7.56 -22.82
C TYR A 420 -7.92 -7.47 -24.24
N ASN A 421 -6.60 -7.68 -24.34
CA ASN A 421 -5.84 -7.37 -25.53
C ASN A 421 -5.36 -8.58 -26.36
N GLY A 422 -6.05 -9.70 -26.23
CA GLY A 422 -5.72 -10.92 -26.97
C GLY A 422 -4.62 -11.80 -26.36
N THR A 423 -4.06 -11.41 -25.22
CA THR A 423 -3.27 -12.29 -24.35
C THR A 423 -4.04 -12.65 -23.09
N SER A 424 -3.75 -13.78 -22.47
CA SER A 424 -4.39 -14.15 -21.22
C SER A 424 -3.99 -13.17 -20.10
N ARG A 425 -4.84 -13.05 -19.08
CA ARG A 425 -4.53 -12.23 -17.89
C ARG A 425 -3.30 -12.78 -17.17
N TYR A 426 -3.18 -14.09 -17.13
CA TYR A 426 -2.00 -14.76 -16.58
C TYR A 426 -0.72 -14.37 -17.33
N ALA A 427 -0.73 -14.40 -18.67
CA ALA A 427 0.43 -14.04 -19.48
C ALA A 427 0.89 -12.59 -19.23
N GLN A 428 -0.06 -11.67 -19.08
CA GLN A 428 0.23 -10.25 -18.75
C GLN A 428 0.86 -10.11 -17.36
N TRP A 429 0.29 -10.77 -16.33
CA TRP A 429 0.84 -10.79 -15.00
C TRP A 429 2.22 -11.45 -14.96
N TRP A 430 2.37 -12.59 -15.64
CA TRP A 430 3.65 -13.28 -15.74
C TRP A 430 4.71 -12.40 -16.41
N GLY A 431 4.32 -11.66 -17.44
CA GLY A 431 5.18 -10.70 -18.12
C GLY A 431 5.60 -9.54 -17.21
N TRP A 432 4.68 -8.95 -16.46
CA TRP A 432 4.97 -7.95 -15.45
C TRP A 432 5.97 -8.47 -14.42
N ARG A 433 5.69 -9.60 -13.82
CA ARG A 433 6.56 -10.27 -12.88
C ARG A 433 7.96 -10.47 -13.45
N ARG A 434 8.06 -11.01 -14.65
CA ARG A 434 9.35 -11.24 -15.31
C ARG A 434 10.13 -9.94 -15.53
N VAL A 435 9.48 -8.87 -15.99
CA VAL A 435 10.13 -7.56 -16.19
C VAL A 435 10.69 -7.03 -14.86
N THR A 436 9.88 -7.02 -13.82
CA THR A 436 10.31 -6.51 -12.52
C THR A 436 11.40 -7.37 -11.87
N GLU A 437 11.29 -8.70 -11.95
CA GLU A 437 12.30 -9.63 -11.45
C GLU A 437 13.65 -9.44 -12.15
N GLU A 438 13.63 -9.34 -13.49
CA GLU A 438 14.86 -9.17 -14.26
C GLU A 438 15.50 -7.79 -14.05
N LEU A 439 14.69 -6.73 -13.91
CA LEU A 439 15.19 -5.42 -13.53
C LEU A 439 15.93 -5.47 -12.19
N LYS A 440 15.32 -6.06 -11.18
CA LYS A 440 15.92 -6.21 -9.85
C LYS A 440 17.16 -7.09 -9.85
N ARG A 441 17.21 -8.14 -10.67
CA ARG A 441 18.40 -8.99 -10.80
C ARG A 441 19.55 -8.31 -11.48
N ARG A 442 19.28 -7.49 -12.52
CA ARG A 442 20.31 -6.79 -13.29
C ARG A 442 20.75 -5.48 -12.63
N VAL A 443 19.85 -4.87 -11.84
CA VAL A 443 20.05 -3.62 -11.11
C VAL A 443 19.40 -3.76 -9.72
N PRO A 444 20.09 -4.42 -8.76
CA PRO A 444 19.49 -4.74 -7.45
C PRO A 444 18.97 -3.55 -6.67
N GLU A 445 19.62 -2.38 -6.81
CA GLU A 445 19.28 -1.14 -6.14
C GLU A 445 18.13 -0.36 -6.78
N ILE A 446 17.64 -0.78 -7.95
CA ILE A 446 16.56 -0.06 -8.66
C ILE A 446 15.29 -0.02 -7.83
N VAL A 447 14.66 1.14 -7.72
CA VAL A 447 13.32 1.28 -7.14
C VAL A 447 12.29 1.05 -8.24
N ILE A 448 11.30 0.24 -7.96
CA ILE A 448 10.18 -0.03 -8.85
C ILE A 448 8.90 0.40 -8.16
N ASP A 449 8.29 1.47 -8.63
CA ASP A 449 6.98 1.92 -8.24
C ASP A 449 5.94 1.38 -9.24
N GLY A 450 5.04 0.53 -8.78
CA GLY A 450 4.08 -0.18 -9.63
C GLY A 450 2.66 0.27 -9.39
N ARG A 451 2.27 1.43 -9.94
CA ARG A 451 0.89 1.90 -9.89
C ARG A 451 -0.06 0.86 -10.51
N GLN A 452 -1.17 0.59 -9.87
CA GLN A 452 -2.20 -0.38 -10.25
C GLN A 452 -1.76 -1.86 -10.30
N ALA A 453 -0.47 -2.16 -10.26
CA ALA A 453 -0.01 -3.55 -10.29
C ALA A 453 -0.59 -4.38 -9.14
N TYR A 454 -0.65 -3.80 -7.94
CA TYR A 454 -1.27 -4.43 -6.79
C TYR A 454 -2.76 -4.71 -6.99
N GLN A 455 -3.51 -3.77 -7.56
CA GLN A 455 -4.94 -3.94 -7.82
C GLN A 455 -5.23 -5.06 -8.78
N ASN A 456 -4.31 -5.26 -9.72
CA ASN A 456 -4.45 -6.25 -10.77
C ASN A 456 -3.95 -7.64 -10.33
N TYR A 457 -2.92 -7.69 -9.48
CA TYR A 457 -2.14 -8.91 -9.26
C TYR A 457 -2.09 -9.34 -7.79
N GLY A 458 -2.63 -8.54 -6.88
CA GLY A 458 -2.60 -8.85 -5.45
C GLY A 458 -1.18 -9.01 -4.89
N PRO A 459 -0.98 -9.88 -3.89
CA PRO A 459 0.30 -10.03 -3.19
C PRO A 459 1.45 -10.48 -4.09
N TRP A 460 1.16 -11.05 -5.24
CA TRP A 460 2.19 -11.57 -6.15
C TRP A 460 2.78 -10.52 -7.08
N SER A 461 2.21 -9.33 -7.17
CA SER A 461 2.78 -8.20 -7.91
C SER A 461 4.13 -7.73 -7.35
N TRP A 462 4.43 -8.06 -6.10
CA TRP A 462 5.58 -7.53 -5.36
C TRP A 462 6.74 -8.51 -5.24
N LEU A 463 6.67 -9.65 -5.89
CA LEU A 463 7.72 -10.67 -5.81
C LEU A 463 9.12 -10.13 -6.12
N ALA A 464 9.21 -9.16 -7.03
CA ALA A 464 10.47 -8.49 -7.34
C ALA A 464 10.74 -7.21 -6.53
N GLY A 465 10.01 -6.97 -5.44
CA GLY A 465 10.12 -5.71 -4.70
C GLY A 465 9.57 -4.51 -5.47
N SER A 466 8.58 -4.75 -6.33
CA SER A 466 7.78 -3.69 -6.91
C SER A 466 6.86 -3.14 -5.83
N TYR A 467 6.95 -1.86 -5.57
CA TYR A 467 6.10 -1.21 -4.59
C TYR A 467 4.75 -0.88 -5.21
N PRO A 468 3.65 -1.10 -4.50
CA PRO A 468 2.39 -0.51 -4.90
C PRO A 468 2.53 1.01 -4.81
N HIS A 469 1.97 1.70 -5.78
CA HIS A 469 1.91 3.15 -5.70
C HIS A 469 1.12 3.55 -4.46
N PRO A 470 1.66 4.36 -3.56
CA PRO A 470 0.97 4.69 -2.31
C PRO A 470 -0.32 5.47 -2.56
N THR A 471 -0.41 6.21 -3.62
CA THR A 471 -1.64 6.79 -4.12
C THR A 471 -2.48 5.79 -4.93
N SER A 472 -2.53 4.54 -4.51
CA SER A 472 -3.65 3.70 -4.92
C SER A 472 -4.98 4.35 -4.57
N THR A 473 -4.94 5.27 -3.66
CA THR A 473 -5.94 6.27 -3.37
C THR A 473 -6.15 7.29 -4.49
N ASP A 474 -5.19 7.52 -5.37
CA ASP A 474 -5.38 8.28 -6.59
C ASP A 474 -6.49 7.74 -7.46
N GLU A 475 -6.54 6.44 -7.51
CA GLU A 475 -7.58 5.72 -8.19
C GLU A 475 -8.84 5.62 -7.34
N GLN A 476 -8.72 5.98 -6.10
CA GLN A 476 -9.80 6.16 -5.18
C GLN A 476 -9.81 7.63 -4.82
N PRO A 477 -10.81 8.36 -5.21
CA PRO A 477 -10.90 9.80 -5.01
C PRO A 477 -10.80 10.23 -3.54
N GLU A 478 -10.65 9.28 -2.69
CA GLU A 478 -10.43 9.46 -1.27
C GLU A 478 -9.14 10.18 -0.91
N SER A 479 -8.12 10.16 -1.78
CA SER A 479 -6.90 10.95 -1.57
C SER A 479 -7.14 12.46 -1.62
N PHE A 480 -8.28 12.88 -2.17
CA PHE A 480 -8.66 14.27 -2.33
C PHE A 480 -9.90 14.59 -1.54
N VAL A 481 -9.79 14.54 -0.25
CA VAL A 481 -10.94 14.73 0.60
C VAL A 481 -11.37 16.18 0.62
N PRO A 482 -12.55 16.54 0.08
CA PRO A 482 -13.11 17.87 0.20
C PRO A 482 -13.78 18.05 1.55
N PHE A 483 -13.18 17.45 2.54
CA PHE A 483 -13.58 17.66 3.90
C PHE A 483 -13.23 19.08 4.29
N PRO A 484 -13.90 19.69 5.27
CA PRO A 484 -13.48 20.99 5.74
C PRO A 484 -11.97 21.01 5.98
N ASP A 485 -11.35 22.08 5.61
CA ASP A 485 -9.89 22.26 5.54
C ASP A 485 -9.03 21.54 6.57
N LEU A 486 -9.55 21.39 7.75
CA LEU A 486 -8.88 20.81 8.89
C LEU A 486 -8.57 19.33 8.75
N SER A 487 -9.46 18.62 8.08
CA SER A 487 -9.45 17.17 8.07
C SER A 487 -8.79 16.61 6.84
N PHE A 488 -8.44 17.47 5.89
CA PHE A 488 -8.00 17.04 4.58
C PHE A 488 -6.80 16.10 4.66
N ASP A 489 -5.70 16.55 5.23
CA ASP A 489 -4.47 15.78 5.31
C ASP A 489 -4.58 14.61 6.28
N ARG A 490 -5.25 14.85 7.40
CA ARG A 490 -5.51 13.80 8.38
C ARG A 490 -6.36 12.69 7.80
N VAL A 491 -7.43 13.01 7.09
CA VAL A 491 -8.28 11.99 6.48
C VAL A 491 -7.49 11.20 5.44
N SER A 492 -6.59 11.83 4.70
CA SER A 492 -5.68 11.12 3.79
C SER A 492 -4.79 10.14 4.54
N ALA A 493 -4.22 10.53 5.68
CA ALA A 493 -3.41 9.65 6.50
C ALA A 493 -4.21 8.51 7.15
N ASP A 494 -5.44 8.75 7.55
CA ASP A 494 -6.33 7.72 8.09
C ASP A 494 -6.71 6.70 7.02
N ARG A 495 -6.94 7.16 5.79
CA ARG A 495 -7.18 6.29 4.64
C ARG A 495 -5.95 5.49 4.26
N GLU A 496 -4.78 6.07 4.40
CA GLU A 496 -3.53 5.35 4.24
C GLU A 496 -3.44 4.18 5.23
N ARG A 497 -3.72 4.41 6.52
CA ARG A 497 -3.73 3.32 7.51
C ARG A 497 -4.82 2.29 7.23
N TYR A 498 -6.00 2.73 6.80
CA TYR A 498 -7.05 1.83 6.33
C TYR A 498 -6.57 0.99 5.14
N THR A 499 -5.90 1.61 4.18
CA THR A 499 -5.30 0.92 3.04
C THR A 499 -4.23 -0.06 3.50
N ALA A 500 -3.32 0.36 4.37
CA ALA A 500 -2.27 -0.51 4.92
C ALA A 500 -2.84 -1.67 5.75
N TYR A 501 -3.90 -1.44 6.51
CA TYR A 501 -4.64 -2.49 7.21
C TYR A 501 -5.12 -3.55 6.21
N ARG A 502 -5.71 -3.12 5.09
CA ARG A 502 -6.12 -4.02 4.02
C ARG A 502 -4.93 -4.76 3.41
N TYR A 503 -3.85 -4.06 3.06
CA TYR A 503 -2.66 -4.68 2.48
C TYR A 503 -2.09 -5.77 3.38
N ARG A 504 -2.04 -5.53 4.68
CA ARG A 504 -1.47 -6.48 5.64
C ARG A 504 -2.35 -7.69 5.89
N LEU A 505 -3.65 -7.49 6.07
CA LEU A 505 -4.57 -8.52 6.55
C LEU A 505 -5.34 -9.23 5.45
N TYR A 506 -5.51 -8.60 4.30
CA TYR A 506 -6.31 -9.15 3.20
C TYR A 506 -5.51 -9.38 1.93
N GLU A 507 -4.39 -8.70 1.78
CA GLU A 507 -3.50 -8.84 0.63
C GLU A 507 -2.12 -9.39 1.03
N PHE A 508 -1.92 -9.66 2.31
CA PHE A 508 -0.76 -10.36 2.86
C PHE A 508 0.59 -9.73 2.53
N ALA A 509 0.60 -8.41 2.38
CA ALA A 509 1.80 -7.66 2.07
C ALA A 509 2.76 -7.65 3.26
N PRO A 510 4.03 -8.04 3.10
CA PRO A 510 5.04 -7.82 4.12
C PRO A 510 5.30 -6.31 4.29
N SER A 511 5.79 -5.93 5.47
CA SER A 511 6.03 -4.53 5.80
C SER A 511 6.97 -3.82 4.81
N GLU A 512 7.92 -4.56 4.25
CA GLU A 512 8.91 -4.05 3.29
C GLU A 512 8.30 -3.47 2.00
N ILE A 513 7.03 -3.75 1.74
CA ILE A 513 6.34 -3.30 0.52
C ILE A 513 4.99 -2.64 0.81
N VAL A 514 4.63 -2.42 2.07
CA VAL A 514 3.42 -1.67 2.41
C VAL A 514 3.63 -0.21 2.01
N PRO A 515 2.74 0.37 1.20
CA PRO A 515 2.86 1.76 0.79
C PRO A 515 2.58 2.70 1.95
N GLY A 516 3.24 3.85 1.95
CA GLY A 516 2.98 4.95 2.86
C GLY A 516 2.81 6.25 2.09
N PHE A 517 2.09 7.19 2.68
CA PHE A 517 1.81 8.48 2.10
C PHE A 517 2.04 9.59 3.13
N ILE A 518 2.94 10.51 2.82
CA ILE A 518 3.32 11.61 3.71
C ILE A 518 2.95 12.92 3.04
N GLY A 519 2.01 13.62 3.61
CA GLY A 519 1.40 14.77 2.97
C GLY A 519 0.38 14.34 1.92
N HIS A 520 -0.14 15.26 1.16
CA HIS A 520 -1.19 14.98 0.20
C HIS A 520 -1.15 15.94 -0.99
N GLN A 521 -2.02 15.69 -1.93
CA GLN A 521 -2.15 16.43 -3.19
C GLN A 521 -3.23 17.50 -3.11
N THR A 522 -3.09 18.48 -2.22
CA THR A 522 -4.09 19.56 -2.08
C THR A 522 -4.23 20.43 -3.29
N SER A 523 -3.17 20.55 -4.05
CA SER A 523 -3.10 21.48 -5.15
C SER A 523 -3.51 20.86 -6.47
N ARG A 524 -3.92 19.62 -6.48
CA ARG A 524 -4.21 18.95 -7.72
C ARG A 524 -5.38 19.57 -8.45
N ALA A 525 -5.05 20.51 -9.30
CA ALA A 525 -5.89 20.94 -10.39
C ALA A 525 -5.59 20.08 -11.61
N ASP A 526 -5.56 18.77 -11.42
CA ASP A 526 -5.10 17.91 -12.47
C ASP A 526 -6.22 17.35 -13.34
N ASP A 527 -5.80 16.63 -14.35
CA ASP A 527 -6.60 16.14 -15.44
C ASP A 527 -7.29 14.81 -15.17
N SER A 528 -7.17 14.26 -13.99
CA SER A 528 -7.92 13.07 -13.68
C SER A 528 -9.39 13.47 -13.54
N GLY A 529 -10.24 13.23 -14.50
CA GLY A 529 -11.65 13.62 -14.55
C GLY A 529 -12.50 13.32 -13.30
N ASP A 530 -11.87 12.85 -12.25
CA ASP A 530 -12.43 12.61 -10.92
C ASP A 530 -12.32 13.81 -9.99
N MET A 531 -11.56 14.82 -10.39
CA MET A 531 -11.24 15.97 -9.56
C MET A 531 -12.15 17.14 -9.88
N PRO A 532 -12.38 18.03 -8.91
CA PRO A 532 -12.96 19.34 -9.22
C PRO A 532 -12.09 20.18 -10.16
N SER A 533 -10.97 19.64 -10.64
CA SER A 533 -10.07 20.26 -11.59
C SER A 533 -10.76 20.75 -12.87
N GLU A 534 -11.76 20.07 -13.37
CA GLU A 534 -12.56 20.61 -14.47
C GLU A 534 -13.24 21.92 -14.07
N ARG A 535 -13.82 21.97 -12.87
CA ARG A 535 -14.43 23.21 -12.38
C ARG A 535 -13.40 24.27 -12.06
N THR A 536 -12.25 23.90 -11.54
CA THR A 536 -11.16 24.83 -11.24
C THR A 536 -10.47 25.30 -12.52
N ARG A 537 -10.29 24.43 -13.51
CA ARG A 537 -9.76 24.77 -14.83
C ARG A 537 -10.69 25.71 -15.59
N ASP A 538 -11.97 25.39 -15.67
CA ASP A 538 -12.98 26.21 -16.31
C ASP A 538 -13.12 27.60 -15.68
N ARG A 539 -12.73 27.71 -14.41
CA ARG A 539 -12.76 28.96 -13.65
C ARG A 539 -11.41 29.65 -13.53
N GLY A 540 -10.38 29.11 -14.18
CA GLY A 540 -9.04 29.69 -14.17
C GLY A 540 -8.28 29.52 -12.86
N VAL A 541 -8.76 28.64 -11.95
CA VAL A 541 -8.07 28.34 -10.69
C VAL A 541 -7.09 27.21 -10.92
N VAL A 542 -5.83 27.54 -11.00
CA VAL A 542 -4.73 26.57 -10.99
C VAL A 542 -3.91 26.85 -9.74
N LEU A 543 -3.75 25.85 -8.88
CA LEU A 543 -2.81 25.96 -7.79
C LEU A 543 -1.39 25.86 -8.33
N THR A 544 -0.76 27.00 -8.39
CA THR A 544 0.60 27.12 -8.91
C THR A 544 1.62 27.38 -7.81
N ARG A 545 1.18 27.51 -6.56
CA ARG A 545 2.06 27.78 -5.42
C ARG A 545 1.60 27.02 -4.20
N PHE A 546 2.56 26.55 -3.42
CA PHE A 546 2.34 26.00 -2.10
C PHE A 546 1.89 27.10 -1.14
N ARG A 547 1.00 26.79 -0.21
CA ARG A 547 0.44 27.74 0.75
C ARG A 547 0.77 27.31 2.18
N ALA A 548 0.78 28.27 3.11
CA ALA A 548 1.13 28.02 4.52
C ALA A 548 0.31 26.89 5.15
N ARG A 549 -0.98 26.81 4.84
CA ARG A 549 -1.85 25.77 5.39
C ARG A 549 -1.70 24.41 4.74
N ASP A 550 -1.09 24.33 3.57
CA ASP A 550 -0.83 23.04 2.89
C ASP A 550 0.20 22.23 3.69
N TRP A 551 0.94 22.89 4.55
CA TRP A 551 1.73 22.28 5.61
C TRP A 551 0.92 22.02 6.86
N ASP A 552 -0.33 21.75 6.72
CA ASP A 552 -1.15 21.43 7.86
C ASP A 552 -0.41 20.43 8.75
N TYR A 553 0.05 20.93 9.79
CA TYR A 553 0.85 20.35 10.81
C TYR A 553 0.21 19.11 11.39
N LEU A 554 -1.07 18.97 11.34
CA LEU A 554 -1.73 17.71 11.61
C LEU A 554 -1.47 16.73 10.47
N GLY A 555 -1.61 17.16 9.22
CA GLY A 555 -1.40 16.32 8.06
C GLY A 555 0.01 15.75 8.00
N TRP A 556 1.01 16.60 7.97
CA TRP A 556 2.39 16.17 7.76
C TRP A 556 2.97 15.33 8.89
N ARG A 557 2.81 15.77 10.12
CA ARG A 557 3.31 15.01 11.28
C ARG A 557 2.52 13.74 11.47
N TYR A 558 1.22 13.84 11.38
CA TYR A 558 0.32 12.72 11.51
C TYR A 558 0.58 11.69 10.40
N SER A 559 0.76 12.13 9.15
CA SER A 559 1.07 11.26 8.02
C SER A 559 2.43 10.58 8.16
N LEU A 560 3.48 11.31 8.58
CA LEU A 560 4.79 10.69 8.80
C LEU A 560 4.73 9.60 9.87
N ILE A 561 4.10 9.88 11.00
CA ILE A 561 3.96 8.88 12.06
C ILE A 561 3.05 7.73 11.63
N SER A 562 1.99 8.01 10.86
CA SER A 562 1.14 6.99 10.26
C SER A 562 1.97 6.05 9.36
N SER A 563 2.77 6.61 8.46
CA SER A 563 3.65 5.83 7.57
C SER A 563 4.68 5.00 8.34
N ILE A 564 5.28 5.55 9.39
CA ILE A 564 6.18 4.79 10.27
C ILE A 564 5.43 3.66 10.98
N ALA A 565 4.24 3.93 11.49
CA ALA A 565 3.43 2.97 12.23
C ALA A 565 3.02 1.76 11.41
N ILE A 566 2.71 1.96 10.14
CA ILE A 566 2.38 0.87 9.22
C ILE A 566 3.62 0.18 8.65
N ALA A 567 4.80 0.63 9.06
CA ALA A 567 6.09 0.23 8.52
C ALA A 567 6.20 0.51 7.02
N GLY A 568 5.75 1.69 6.61
CA GLY A 568 5.80 2.11 5.23
C GLY A 568 7.23 2.13 4.73
N TRP A 569 7.56 1.21 3.83
CA TRP A 569 8.86 1.16 3.18
C TRP A 569 8.91 1.99 1.91
N ASN A 570 7.77 2.22 1.32
CA ASN A 570 7.62 3.02 0.12
C ASN A 570 6.70 4.20 0.42
N ASN A 571 7.28 5.35 0.66
CA ASN A 571 6.55 6.54 1.07
C ASN A 571 6.66 7.62 0.02
N VAL A 572 5.53 8.13 -0.43
CA VAL A 572 5.45 9.30 -1.30
C VAL A 572 5.23 10.55 -0.47
N ILE A 573 6.01 11.58 -0.75
CA ILE A 573 5.77 12.95 -0.30
C ILE A 573 5.33 13.77 -1.49
N ASP A 574 4.17 14.38 -1.39
CA ASP A 574 3.71 15.34 -2.37
C ASP A 574 3.74 16.77 -1.82
N MET A 575 3.68 17.72 -2.72
CA MET A 575 3.55 19.13 -2.38
C MET A 575 4.64 19.69 -1.47
N ILE A 576 5.88 19.50 -1.88
CA ILE A 576 7.01 20.16 -1.21
C ILE A 576 7.05 21.62 -1.59
N PRO A 577 7.12 22.57 -0.63
CA PRO A 577 7.28 23.99 -0.92
C PRO A 577 8.66 24.27 -1.48
N ALA A 578 8.77 24.42 -2.79
CA ALA A 578 10.03 24.48 -3.49
C ALA A 578 10.12 25.56 -4.57
N ARG A 579 8.97 26.20 -4.92
CA ARG A 579 8.91 27.10 -6.07
C ARG A 579 9.79 28.33 -5.93
N ASP A 580 9.76 28.98 -4.78
CA ASP A 580 10.58 30.16 -4.49
C ASP A 580 10.96 30.28 -3.00
N SER A 581 11.72 31.30 -2.67
CA SER A 581 12.20 31.52 -1.31
C SER A 581 11.06 31.82 -0.31
N SER A 582 9.93 32.33 -0.77
CA SER A 582 8.79 32.60 0.13
C SER A 582 8.14 31.30 0.59
N GLU A 583 8.08 30.28 -0.26
CA GLU A 583 7.58 28.97 0.13
C GLU A 583 8.54 28.25 1.09
N HIS A 584 9.83 28.57 1.05
CA HIS A 584 10.81 28.03 1.99
C HIS A 584 10.52 28.42 3.44
N ALA A 585 9.88 29.55 3.68
CA ALA A 585 9.58 30.01 5.03
C ALA A 585 8.50 29.15 5.73
N TYR A 586 7.70 28.40 4.99
CA TYR A 586 6.63 27.59 5.57
C TYR A 586 7.09 26.28 6.21
N PHE A 587 8.28 25.83 5.85
CA PHE A 587 8.85 24.62 6.41
C PHE A 587 10.15 24.97 7.12
N SER A 588 10.06 25.19 8.41
CA SER A 588 11.18 25.67 9.20
C SER A 588 12.32 24.64 9.29
N ALA A 589 13.51 25.12 9.65
CA ALA A 589 14.64 24.25 9.92
C ALA A 589 14.34 23.25 11.07
N ALA A 590 13.51 23.65 12.03
CA ALA A 590 13.07 22.79 13.12
C ALA A 590 12.16 21.66 12.61
N ASP A 591 11.22 21.97 11.71
CA ASP A 591 10.34 20.97 11.09
C ASP A 591 11.15 19.95 10.27
N GLN A 592 12.10 20.43 9.48
CA GLN A 592 13.01 19.58 8.71
C GLN A 592 13.86 18.69 9.63
N ALA A 593 14.35 19.23 10.74
CA ALA A 593 15.11 18.48 11.73
C ALA A 593 14.25 17.40 12.40
N TRP A 594 13.02 17.73 12.78
CA TRP A 594 12.06 16.79 13.37
C TRP A 594 11.74 15.64 12.39
N PHE A 595 11.50 15.97 11.14
CA PHE A 595 11.22 15.01 10.07
C PHE A 595 12.38 14.04 9.87
N ARG A 596 13.61 14.57 9.70
CA ARG A 596 14.81 13.75 9.57
C ARG A 596 15.08 12.88 10.78
N HIS A 597 14.82 13.38 11.99
CA HIS A 597 15.01 12.59 13.21
C HIS A 597 14.10 11.36 13.24
N TRP A 598 12.83 11.51 12.83
CA TRP A 598 11.91 10.38 12.77
C TRP A 598 12.27 9.38 11.67
N ILE A 599 12.77 9.83 10.53
CA ILE A 599 13.30 8.95 9.49
C ILE A 599 14.50 8.16 10.02
N ALA A 600 15.46 8.82 10.64
CA ALA A 600 16.62 8.18 11.24
C ALA A 600 16.25 7.23 12.40
N TRP A 601 15.21 7.59 13.16
CA TRP A 601 14.66 6.71 14.19
C TRP A 601 14.05 5.44 13.58
N ALA A 602 13.31 5.57 12.50
CA ALA A 602 12.74 4.43 11.77
C ALA A 602 13.84 3.51 11.22
N ASP A 603 14.90 4.07 10.65
CA ASP A 603 16.07 3.32 10.21
C ASP A 603 16.73 2.54 11.34
N THR A 604 16.89 3.17 12.50
CA THR A 604 17.49 2.53 13.69
C THR A 604 16.62 1.39 14.21
N ASN A 605 15.30 1.53 14.11
CA ASN A 605 14.32 0.60 14.66
C ASN A 605 13.68 -0.30 13.60
N ARG A 606 14.28 -0.42 12.42
CA ARG A 606 13.75 -1.18 11.27
C ARG A 606 13.35 -2.63 11.61
N GLU A 607 14.09 -3.28 12.50
CA GLU A 607 13.79 -4.67 12.86
C GLU A 607 12.46 -4.79 13.62
N TYR A 608 12.11 -3.79 14.45
CA TYR A 608 10.79 -3.72 15.07
C TYR A 608 9.71 -3.43 14.03
N LEU A 609 9.94 -2.45 13.17
CA LEU A 609 8.97 -2.02 12.16
C LEU A 609 8.63 -3.14 11.18
N ARG A 610 9.55 -4.03 10.86
CA ARG A 610 9.29 -5.24 10.07
C ARG A 610 8.20 -6.13 10.68
N HIS A 611 8.05 -6.10 12.00
CA HIS A 611 7.06 -6.86 12.74
C HIS A 611 5.83 -6.01 13.10
N SER A 612 5.66 -4.84 12.46
CA SER A 612 4.47 -4.02 12.65
C SER A 612 3.21 -4.76 12.23
N ARG A 613 2.21 -4.77 13.08
CA ARG A 613 0.91 -5.38 12.83
C ARG A 613 -0.22 -4.48 13.34
N PRO A 614 -1.38 -4.47 12.69
CA PRO A 614 -2.54 -3.74 13.18
C PRO A 614 -3.02 -4.26 14.54
N ILE A 615 -3.48 -3.33 15.38
CA ILE A 615 -4.15 -3.59 16.65
C ILE A 615 -5.41 -2.71 16.71
N LEU A 616 -6.36 -3.05 17.59
CA LEU A 616 -7.62 -2.31 17.79
C LEU A 616 -8.56 -2.30 16.57
N GLY A 617 -8.25 -3.08 15.53
CA GLY A 617 -9.04 -3.17 14.31
C GLY A 617 -8.67 -2.12 13.25
N GLN A 618 -9.50 -1.99 12.24
CA GLN A 618 -9.30 -1.02 11.15
C GLN A 618 -9.63 0.40 11.61
N PRO A 619 -9.01 1.42 11.00
CA PRO A 619 -9.38 2.81 11.21
C PRO A 619 -10.86 3.05 10.92
N ALA A 620 -11.54 3.75 11.79
CA ALA A 620 -12.94 4.09 11.63
C ALA A 620 -13.35 5.28 12.49
N ILE A 621 -14.42 5.96 12.07
CA ILE A 621 -15.06 7.01 12.86
C ILE A 621 -15.50 6.45 14.22
N GLY A 622 -15.28 7.19 15.30
CA GLY A 622 -15.67 6.81 16.67
C GLY A 622 -14.71 5.84 17.35
N LYS A 623 -13.60 5.46 16.71
CA LYS A 623 -12.62 4.50 17.22
C LYS A 623 -11.20 5.05 17.21
N ILE A 624 -10.37 4.51 18.08
CA ILE A 624 -8.91 4.57 17.98
C ILE A 624 -8.46 3.34 17.22
N ASP A 625 -7.57 3.52 16.29
CA ASP A 625 -6.82 2.46 15.63
C ASP A 625 -5.34 2.49 16.04
N GLY A 626 -4.59 1.49 15.66
CA GLY A 626 -3.17 1.47 15.97
C GLY A 626 -2.42 0.32 15.37
N THR A 627 -1.11 0.35 15.57
CA THR A 627 -0.20 -0.74 15.22
C THR A 627 0.75 -1.06 16.36
N ALA A 628 1.24 -2.28 16.40
CA ALA A 628 2.26 -2.71 17.31
C ALA A 628 3.44 -3.32 16.54
N ALA A 629 4.65 -2.80 16.78
CA ALA A 629 5.91 -3.26 16.22
C ALA A 629 6.74 -3.90 17.34
N MET A 630 6.60 -5.21 17.53
CA MET A 630 7.13 -5.94 18.65
C MET A 630 8.20 -6.96 18.26
N LEU A 631 9.25 -7.06 19.06
CA LEU A 631 10.25 -8.14 19.02
C LEU A 631 10.21 -8.90 20.36
N GLY A 632 9.42 -9.95 20.40
CA GLY A 632 9.18 -10.70 21.62
C GLY A 632 8.46 -9.85 22.68
N ASP A 633 9.14 -9.52 23.76
CA ASP A 633 8.58 -8.84 24.93
C ASP A 633 8.75 -7.32 24.97
N HIS A 634 9.22 -6.71 23.88
CA HIS A 634 9.47 -5.27 23.83
C HIS A 634 9.28 -4.74 22.42
N GLY A 635 9.03 -3.43 22.32
CA GLY A 635 8.82 -2.76 21.04
C GLY A 635 8.08 -1.44 21.16
N PHE A 636 7.29 -1.14 20.13
CA PHE A 636 6.60 0.13 19.98
C PHE A 636 5.12 -0.08 19.67
N VAL A 637 4.29 0.79 20.22
CA VAL A 637 2.86 0.86 19.93
C VAL A 637 2.54 2.25 19.45
N PHE A 638 1.84 2.32 18.34
CA PHE A 638 1.33 3.54 17.73
C PHE A 638 -0.19 3.55 17.86
N LEU A 639 -0.75 4.62 18.36
CA LEU A 639 -2.18 4.81 18.51
C LEU A 639 -2.60 6.07 17.77
N PHE A 640 -3.70 6.00 17.04
CA PHE A 640 -4.24 7.11 16.27
C PHE A 640 -5.70 7.34 16.62
N ASN A 641 -6.05 8.59 16.82
CA ASN A 641 -7.43 9.00 17.01
C ASN A 641 -7.86 9.90 15.86
N PRO A 642 -8.54 9.34 14.83
CA PRO A 642 -9.01 10.14 13.70
C PRO A 642 -10.25 10.99 14.01
N ASN A 643 -10.69 11.00 15.26
CA ASN A 643 -11.90 11.70 15.65
C ASN A 643 -11.55 13.05 16.29
N ALA A 644 -12.45 14.01 16.16
CA ALA A 644 -12.26 15.34 16.74
C ALA A 644 -12.26 15.38 18.27
N ARG A 645 -12.64 14.31 18.94
CA ARG A 645 -12.71 14.24 20.41
C ARG A 645 -11.66 13.31 20.99
N ARG A 646 -11.26 13.59 22.22
CA ARG A 646 -10.46 12.65 23.02
C ARG A 646 -11.20 11.32 23.15
N LEU A 647 -10.53 10.24 22.80
CA LEU A 647 -10.99 8.87 23.00
C LEU A 647 -9.98 8.10 23.87
N THR A 648 -10.40 6.97 24.41
CA THR A 648 -9.54 6.11 25.22
C THR A 648 -9.48 4.73 24.59
N ALA A 649 -8.27 4.29 24.28
CA ALA A 649 -7.99 2.92 23.85
C ALA A 649 -7.75 2.05 25.07
N THR A 650 -8.23 0.81 25.04
CA THR A 650 -7.89 -0.23 26.01
C THR A 650 -7.02 -1.27 25.32
N LEU A 651 -5.77 -1.39 25.75
CA LEU A 651 -4.83 -2.37 25.24
C LEU A 651 -4.72 -3.54 26.21
N THR A 652 -4.66 -4.75 25.67
CA THR A 652 -4.40 -5.99 26.41
C THR A 652 -2.98 -6.45 26.17
N ARG A 653 -2.38 -7.13 27.15
CA ARG A 653 -1.07 -7.78 26.98
C ARG A 653 -1.14 -8.87 25.90
N GLN A 654 -2.23 -9.61 25.85
CA GLN A 654 -2.45 -10.63 24.83
C GLN A 654 -2.44 -10.05 23.42
N GLU A 655 -3.09 -8.91 23.21
CA GLU A 655 -3.12 -8.19 21.93
C GLU A 655 -1.72 -7.78 21.47
N LEU A 656 -0.83 -7.47 22.42
CA LEU A 656 0.57 -7.15 22.16
C LEU A 656 1.49 -8.38 22.14
N GLY A 657 0.97 -9.57 22.37
CA GLY A 657 1.76 -10.80 22.43
C GLY A 657 2.68 -10.90 23.66
N LEU A 658 2.38 -10.11 24.72
CA LEU A 658 3.19 -10.06 25.92
C LEU A 658 2.80 -11.16 26.92
N ALA A 659 3.79 -11.85 27.46
CA ALA A 659 3.62 -12.81 28.55
C ALA A 659 3.25 -12.09 29.87
N ALA A 660 2.94 -12.86 30.91
CA ALA A 660 2.75 -12.31 32.24
C ALA A 660 4.05 -11.64 32.74
N GLY A 661 3.94 -10.44 33.28
CA GLY A 661 5.11 -9.68 33.77
C GLY A 661 4.78 -8.21 34.01
N SER A 662 5.76 -7.49 34.51
CA SER A 662 5.69 -6.02 34.67
C SER A 662 6.45 -5.36 33.52
N PHE A 663 5.76 -4.46 32.85
CA PHE A 663 6.31 -3.69 31.73
C PHE A 663 6.25 -2.22 32.07
N TRP A 664 7.19 -1.46 31.56
CA TRP A 664 7.07 -0.02 31.54
C TRP A 664 6.61 0.44 30.14
N LEU A 665 5.80 1.49 30.15
CA LEU A 665 5.43 2.23 28.96
C LEU A 665 6.02 3.62 29.04
N ARG A 666 6.67 4.04 28.00
CA ARG A 666 7.22 5.38 27.85
C ARG A 666 6.68 6.00 26.59
N GLU A 667 6.13 7.17 26.71
CA GLU A 667 5.75 7.92 25.54
C GLU A 667 6.98 8.46 24.82
N LEU A 668 6.95 8.33 23.53
CA LEU A 668 8.00 8.78 22.67
C LEU A 668 7.53 10.10 22.05
N GLY A 669 8.28 11.15 22.29
CA GLY A 669 8.08 12.41 21.60
C GLY A 669 7.27 13.48 22.32
N GLU A 670 6.81 13.29 23.55
CA GLU A 670 6.16 14.34 24.32
C GLU A 670 6.82 14.52 25.71
N GLU A 671 7.04 15.78 26.08
CA GLU A 671 7.35 16.10 27.46
C GLU A 671 6.11 15.89 28.31
N GLY A 672 6.16 15.01 29.27
CA GLY A 672 5.19 15.02 30.37
C GLY A 672 4.53 13.72 30.77
N LEU A 673 4.57 12.65 30.03
CA LEU A 673 4.15 11.36 30.53
C LEU A 673 5.37 10.54 30.96
N GLY A 674 5.72 10.66 32.23
CA GLY A 674 6.75 9.81 32.81
C GLY A 674 6.48 8.33 32.52
N ALA A 675 7.53 7.51 32.60
CA ALA A 675 7.40 6.07 32.44
C ALA A 675 6.34 5.54 33.41
N ARG A 676 5.30 4.93 32.83
CA ARG A 676 4.28 4.21 33.64
C ARG A 676 4.67 2.74 33.72
N VAL A 677 4.52 2.15 34.87
CA VAL A 677 4.65 0.70 34.99
C VAL A 677 3.27 0.08 34.74
N TRP A 678 3.19 -0.73 33.71
CA TRP A 678 2.05 -1.62 33.48
C TRP A 678 2.21 -2.82 34.42
N GLY A 679 1.54 -2.76 35.54
CA GLY A 679 1.60 -3.78 36.58
C GLY A 679 0.79 -5.04 36.24
N LEU A 680 0.36 -5.73 37.28
CA LEU A 680 -0.31 -7.05 37.23
C LEU A 680 -1.67 -7.11 36.50
N GLY A 681 -2.23 -5.96 36.06
CA GLY A 681 -3.50 -5.93 35.29
C GLY A 681 -3.32 -6.41 33.86
N ASP A 682 -4.35 -7.05 33.28
CA ASP A 682 -4.34 -7.54 31.91
C ASP A 682 -4.62 -6.46 30.87
N THR A 683 -5.05 -5.28 31.30
CA THR A 683 -5.42 -4.15 30.44
C THR A 683 -4.78 -2.84 30.89
N ILE A 684 -4.55 -1.96 29.92
CA ILE A 684 -4.18 -0.56 30.17
C ILE A 684 -5.04 0.36 29.32
N SER A 685 -5.53 1.43 29.93
CA SER A 685 -6.29 2.47 29.25
C SER A 685 -5.38 3.66 28.93
N ILE A 686 -5.39 4.08 27.65
CA ILE A 686 -4.58 5.18 27.13
C ILE A 686 -5.50 6.14 26.40
N SER A 687 -5.56 7.38 26.88
CA SER A 687 -6.31 8.43 26.21
C SER A 687 -5.47 9.05 25.09
N VAL A 688 -6.08 9.27 23.95
CA VAL A 688 -5.49 9.95 22.80
C VAL A 688 -6.37 11.15 22.49
N GLU A 689 -5.75 12.32 22.38
CA GLU A 689 -6.48 13.55 22.04
C GLU A 689 -7.14 13.43 20.67
N GLY A 690 -8.12 14.27 20.42
CA GLY A 690 -8.75 14.34 19.09
C GLY A 690 -7.73 14.68 18.03
N GLU A 691 -7.87 14.04 16.86
CA GLU A 691 -7.02 14.31 15.69
C GLU A 691 -5.52 14.21 15.97
N SER A 692 -5.15 13.25 16.79
CA SER A 692 -3.80 13.11 17.32
C SER A 692 -3.36 11.65 17.33
N TYR A 693 -2.10 11.47 17.66
CA TYR A 693 -1.47 10.15 17.78
C TYR A 693 -0.67 10.06 19.07
N ARG A 694 -0.33 8.84 19.46
CA ARG A 694 0.64 8.56 20.52
C ARG A 694 1.56 7.44 20.10
N VAL A 695 2.84 7.59 20.40
CA VAL A 695 3.84 6.56 20.19
C VAL A 695 4.39 6.13 21.53
N LEU A 696 4.30 4.86 21.85
CA LEU A 696 4.70 4.30 23.13
C LEU A 696 5.79 3.26 22.93
N ALA A 697 6.86 3.35 23.69
CA ALA A 697 7.81 2.24 23.82
C ALA A 697 7.38 1.35 24.99
N ILE A 698 7.45 0.05 24.79
CA ILE A 698 7.11 -0.99 25.78
C ILE A 698 8.30 -1.91 25.96
N ALA A 699 8.68 -2.16 27.21
CA ALA A 699 9.69 -3.15 27.52
C ALA A 699 9.52 -3.68 28.97
N PRO A 700 10.08 -4.86 29.30
CA PRO A 700 10.14 -5.33 30.66
C PRO A 700 10.84 -4.35 31.60
N VAL A 701 10.40 -4.29 32.82
CA VAL A 701 11.05 -3.44 33.85
C VAL A 701 12.54 -3.78 33.96
N GLY A 702 13.40 -2.78 33.82
CA GLY A 702 14.86 -2.94 33.83
C GLY A 702 15.54 -2.87 32.45
N ARG A 703 14.78 -2.93 31.36
CA ARG A 703 15.32 -2.77 30.00
C ARG A 703 15.19 -1.32 29.54
N ARG A 704 16.25 -0.78 28.91
CA ARG A 704 16.21 0.57 28.32
C ARG A 704 15.80 0.48 26.84
N VAL A 705 14.96 1.42 26.42
CA VAL A 705 14.63 1.66 25.01
C VAL A 705 15.09 3.06 24.63
N ALA A 706 15.64 3.21 23.43
CA ALA A 706 16.12 4.51 22.95
C ALA A 706 15.00 5.57 22.96
N ALA A 707 15.33 6.76 23.40
CA ALA A 707 14.41 7.88 23.35
C ALA A 707 14.28 8.39 21.91
N PRO A 708 13.10 8.79 21.48
CA PRO A 708 12.89 9.40 20.19
C PRO A 708 13.21 10.88 20.20
N PRO A 709 13.10 11.54 19.01
CA PRO A 709 13.21 12.99 18.93
C PRO A 709 12.09 13.68 19.75
N ALA A 710 12.42 14.80 20.34
CA ALA A 710 11.44 15.66 21.00
C ALA A 710 10.43 16.18 19.97
N PRO A 711 9.13 16.21 20.27
CA PRO A 711 8.14 16.78 19.38
C PRO A 711 8.26 18.29 19.35
N LEU A 712 7.85 18.88 18.25
CA LEU A 712 7.51 20.29 18.20
C LEU A 712 6.16 20.48 18.91
N ALA A 713 6.05 21.44 19.79
CA ALA A 713 4.79 21.75 20.45
C ALA A 713 3.78 22.27 19.40
N ALA A 714 2.73 21.51 19.17
CA ALA A 714 1.58 21.98 18.42
C ALA A 714 0.51 22.46 19.41
N VAL A 715 -0.11 23.60 19.11
CA VAL A 715 -1.25 24.10 19.90
C VAL A 715 -2.51 23.88 19.10
N SER A 716 -3.32 22.91 19.46
CA SER A 716 -4.58 22.56 18.78
C SER A 716 -5.77 23.07 19.59
N PHE A 717 -6.77 23.56 18.88
CA PHE A 717 -8.05 23.86 19.46
C PHE A 717 -9.13 22.97 18.85
N ASN A 718 -9.29 21.84 19.45
CA ASN A 718 -10.35 20.91 19.11
C ASN A 718 -11.18 20.67 20.36
N ARG A 719 -12.42 21.10 20.33
CA ARG A 719 -13.31 21.01 21.48
C ARG A 719 -14.65 20.41 21.11
N GLN A 720 -15.04 19.40 21.82
CA GLN A 720 -16.39 18.87 21.72
C GLN A 720 -17.38 19.77 22.47
N ILE A 721 -18.44 20.19 21.77
CA ILE A 721 -19.56 20.96 22.36
C ILE A 721 -20.59 19.97 22.87
N GLY A 722 -20.49 19.54 24.09
CA GLY A 722 -21.45 18.62 24.69
C GLY A 722 -21.59 17.33 23.90
N VAL A 723 -21.43 16.21 24.56
CA VAL A 723 -21.80 14.96 23.90
C VAL A 723 -23.16 14.68 24.28
N VAL A 724 -23.96 14.27 23.23
CA VAL A 724 -25.12 13.88 23.81
C VAL A 724 -26.10 12.98 23.16
N ASP A 725 -25.85 11.75 23.28
CA ASP A 725 -26.90 10.75 23.19
C ASP A 725 -28.07 11.03 24.13
N SER A 726 -27.80 11.61 25.30
CA SER A 726 -28.81 11.87 26.32
C SER A 726 -29.54 13.22 26.23
N SER A 727 -28.99 14.18 25.49
CA SER A 727 -29.65 15.49 25.29
C SER A 727 -30.22 15.72 23.90
N PHE A 728 -30.06 14.72 23.02
CA PHE A 728 -30.70 14.76 21.72
C PHE A 728 -32.15 14.25 21.82
N THR A 729 -33.10 15.15 21.68
CA THR A 729 -34.53 14.83 21.80
C THR A 729 -35.26 15.24 20.53
N GLY A 730 -35.92 14.29 19.86
CA GLY A 730 -36.79 14.59 18.73
C GLY A 730 -36.11 15.21 17.53
N GLY A 731 -34.84 14.86 17.25
CA GLY A 731 -34.11 15.43 16.15
C GLY A 731 -33.55 16.82 16.42
N SER A 732 -33.57 17.27 17.67
CA SER A 732 -33.08 18.59 18.10
C SER A 732 -31.96 18.45 19.12
N PHE A 733 -30.89 19.23 18.93
CA PHE A 733 -29.77 19.33 19.84
C PHE A 733 -29.53 20.79 20.21
N ALA A 734 -29.43 21.09 21.50
CA ALA A 734 -29.12 22.43 21.98
C ALA A 734 -27.95 22.40 22.95
N ALA A 735 -27.04 23.35 22.83
CA ALA A 735 -25.87 23.46 23.68
C ALA A 735 -25.42 24.91 23.82
N THR A 736 -24.54 25.15 24.78
CA THR A 736 -23.80 26.42 24.92
C THR A 736 -22.31 26.15 24.76
N PHE A 737 -21.60 27.07 24.15
CA PHE A 737 -20.16 26.99 23.95
C PHE A 737 -19.51 28.37 23.99
N SER A 738 -18.21 28.40 24.18
CA SER A 738 -17.39 29.60 24.04
C SER A 738 -16.10 29.27 23.30
N VAL A 739 -15.60 30.23 22.54
CA VAL A 739 -14.30 30.10 21.86
C VAL A 739 -13.33 31.10 22.49
N PRO A 740 -12.20 30.65 23.02
CA PRO A 740 -11.22 31.54 23.61
C PRO A 740 -10.69 32.55 22.61
N ARG A 741 -10.41 33.76 23.10
CA ARG A 741 -9.87 34.86 22.26
C ARG A 741 -8.60 34.48 21.52
N TRP A 742 -7.73 33.72 22.14
CA TRP A 742 -6.46 33.32 21.54
C TRP A 742 -6.64 32.53 20.22
N VAL A 743 -7.74 31.76 20.06
CA VAL A 743 -8.05 31.05 18.82
C VAL A 743 -8.28 32.05 17.68
N PHE A 744 -9.07 33.09 17.92
CA PHE A 744 -9.32 34.14 16.94
C PHE A 744 -8.07 34.98 16.65
N ASP A 745 -7.27 35.26 17.66
CA ASP A 745 -6.01 35.99 17.50
C ASP A 745 -5.04 35.20 16.64
N GLN A 746 -5.00 33.88 16.83
CA GLN A 746 -4.20 32.97 16.03
C GLN A 746 -4.67 32.90 14.57
N LEU A 747 -5.97 32.71 14.34
CA LEU A 747 -6.55 32.75 13.01
C LEU A 747 -6.28 34.09 12.29
N ALA A 748 -6.43 35.21 13.02
CA ALA A 748 -6.17 36.54 12.47
C ALA A 748 -4.67 36.75 12.15
N ALA A 749 -3.78 36.25 12.98
CA ALA A 749 -2.34 36.30 12.72
C ALA A 749 -1.95 35.53 11.47
N ARG A 750 -2.49 34.32 11.29
CA ARG A 750 -2.24 33.49 10.11
C ARG A 750 -2.77 34.10 8.85
N ARG A 751 -4.00 34.61 8.86
CA ARG A 751 -4.58 35.31 7.72
C ARG A 751 -3.73 36.51 7.28
N ARG A 752 -3.11 37.21 8.24
CA ARG A 752 -2.17 38.31 7.94
C ARG A 752 -0.86 37.83 7.35
N ALA A 753 -0.37 36.71 7.82
CA ALA A 753 0.86 36.08 7.33
C ALA A 753 0.68 35.31 6.01
N TRP A 754 -0.55 35.23 5.49
CA TRP A 754 -0.86 34.52 4.25
C TRP A 754 -0.13 35.17 3.07
N PRO A 755 0.85 34.49 2.46
CA PRO A 755 1.75 35.14 1.52
C PRO A 755 1.17 35.29 0.11
N ILE A 756 0.12 34.52 -0.19
CA ILE A 756 -0.57 34.58 -1.47
C ILE A 756 -1.83 35.43 -1.28
N PRO A 757 -2.00 36.51 -2.02
CA PRO A 757 -3.23 37.28 -1.93
C PRO A 757 -4.45 36.39 -2.16
N TRP A 758 -5.38 36.46 -1.22
CA TRP A 758 -6.66 35.76 -1.36
C TRP A 758 -7.45 36.38 -2.51
N THR A 759 -7.84 35.54 -3.47
CA THR A 759 -8.65 35.98 -4.63
C THR A 759 -10.04 35.35 -4.56
N ALA A 760 -11.01 35.96 -5.26
CA ALA A 760 -12.35 35.38 -5.42
C ALA A 760 -12.29 34.00 -6.13
N ALA A 761 -11.28 33.78 -6.95
CA ALA A 761 -11.05 32.50 -7.60
C ALA A 761 -10.69 31.39 -6.61
N ASP A 762 -9.93 31.70 -5.57
CA ASP A 762 -9.56 30.73 -4.52
C ASP A 762 -10.78 30.29 -3.68
N SER A 763 -11.81 31.13 -3.58
CA SER A 763 -13.03 30.80 -2.84
C SER A 763 -13.89 29.71 -3.51
N VAL A 764 -13.59 29.37 -4.76
CA VAL A 764 -14.35 28.37 -5.52
C VAL A 764 -14.04 26.95 -5.03
N ALA A 765 -12.81 26.71 -4.62
CA ALA A 765 -12.43 25.44 -4.01
C ALA A 765 -12.39 25.66 -2.49
N THR A 766 -13.39 25.17 -1.79
CA THR A 766 -13.58 25.43 -0.35
C THR A 766 -12.41 25.01 0.51
N TRP A 767 -11.69 23.97 0.10
CA TRP A 767 -10.46 23.53 0.78
C TRP A 767 -9.23 24.43 0.56
N LEU A 768 -9.32 25.39 -0.35
CA LEU A 768 -8.25 26.36 -0.61
C LEU A 768 -8.35 27.60 0.28
N VAL A 769 -9.36 27.69 1.13
CA VAL A 769 -9.57 28.82 2.03
C VAL A 769 -8.53 28.82 3.14
N PRO A 770 -7.99 29.98 3.52
CA PRO A 770 -7.14 30.10 4.71
C PRO A 770 -7.84 29.59 5.95
N GLU A 771 -7.06 29.43 7.00
CA GLU A 771 -7.51 28.91 8.29
C GLU A 771 -8.86 29.46 8.73
N ARG A 772 -9.71 28.57 9.17
CA ARG A 772 -11.07 28.87 9.65
C ARG A 772 -11.32 28.18 10.97
N LEU A 773 -12.24 28.73 11.73
CA LEU A 773 -12.87 28.02 12.84
C LEU A 773 -14.12 27.34 12.31
N LEU A 774 -14.16 26.05 12.40
CA LEU A 774 -15.25 25.22 11.90
C LEU A 774 -16.05 24.59 13.04
N LEU A 775 -17.34 24.51 12.84
CA LEU A 775 -18.22 23.67 13.63
C LEU A 775 -18.54 22.44 12.78
N PHE A 776 -18.21 21.27 13.27
CA PHE A 776 -18.42 20.00 12.59
C PHE A 776 -19.43 19.12 13.35
N VAL A 777 -20.46 18.65 12.66
CA VAL A 777 -21.46 17.72 13.15
C VAL A 777 -21.19 16.35 12.60
N GLN A 778 -20.67 15.46 13.41
CA GLN A 778 -20.32 14.09 13.02
C GLN A 778 -21.49 13.15 13.29
N ILE A 779 -21.84 12.35 12.29
CA ILE A 779 -23.01 11.47 12.32
C ILE A 779 -22.61 10.05 11.90
N ALA A 780 -23.10 9.06 12.61
CA ALA A 780 -22.94 7.66 12.27
C ALA A 780 -23.95 7.22 11.21
N GLU A 781 -23.46 6.57 10.16
CA GLU A 781 -24.30 6.02 9.08
C GLU A 781 -25.40 7.00 8.61
N PRO A 782 -25.02 8.24 8.24
CA PRO A 782 -26.02 9.20 7.80
C PRO A 782 -26.52 8.87 6.41
N ASP A 783 -27.76 9.27 6.13
CA ASP A 783 -28.33 9.25 4.77
C ASP A 783 -28.04 10.59 4.08
N ASP A 784 -27.50 10.56 2.88
CA ASP A 784 -27.20 11.78 2.11
C ASP A 784 -28.46 12.61 1.76
N ALA A 785 -29.65 12.01 1.83
CA ALA A 785 -30.90 12.74 1.69
C ALA A 785 -31.25 13.61 2.92
N TRP A 786 -30.54 13.45 4.03
CA TRP A 786 -30.83 14.21 5.24
C TRP A 786 -30.49 15.68 5.08
N THR A 787 -31.28 16.49 5.76
CA THR A 787 -31.08 17.94 5.88
C THR A 787 -30.93 18.32 7.34
N ALA A 788 -30.14 19.35 7.58
CA ALA A 788 -29.95 19.92 8.90
C ALA A 788 -30.11 21.43 8.85
N SER A 789 -30.44 22.03 9.98
CA SER A 789 -30.40 23.48 10.15
C SER A 789 -29.71 23.83 11.47
N LEU A 790 -28.91 24.91 11.44
CA LEU A 790 -28.13 25.39 12.58
C LEU A 790 -28.52 26.83 12.87
N ARG A 791 -28.69 27.13 14.16
CA ARG A 791 -28.75 28.48 14.67
C ARG A 791 -27.67 28.70 15.75
N ILE A 792 -27.02 29.83 15.67
CA ILE A 792 -26.10 30.26 16.75
C ILE A 792 -26.60 31.66 17.20
N ASP A 793 -26.84 31.77 18.51
CA ASP A 793 -27.42 32.99 19.11
C ASP A 793 -28.75 33.41 18.43
N GLY A 794 -29.55 32.40 18.09
CA GLY A 794 -30.83 32.58 17.39
C GLY A 794 -30.73 32.96 15.91
N ARG A 795 -29.52 33.15 15.37
CA ARG A 795 -29.28 33.48 13.96
C ARG A 795 -29.02 32.20 13.16
N PRO A 796 -29.59 32.09 11.96
CA PRO A 796 -29.33 30.96 11.10
C PRO A 796 -27.85 30.99 10.62
N VAL A 797 -27.21 29.82 10.62
CA VAL A 797 -25.87 29.60 10.10
C VAL A 797 -25.95 28.56 8.99
N GLU A 798 -25.28 28.80 7.89
CA GLU A 798 -25.26 27.87 6.77
C GLU A 798 -24.52 26.61 7.14
N LEU A 799 -25.14 25.47 6.86
CA LEU A 799 -24.55 24.15 6.99
C LEU A 799 -24.30 23.56 5.62
N GLU A 800 -23.08 23.09 5.42
CA GLU A 800 -22.73 22.31 4.25
C GLU A 800 -22.61 20.83 4.63
N LYS A 801 -22.85 19.97 3.65
CA LYS A 801 -22.62 18.52 3.81
C LYS A 801 -21.13 18.20 3.78
N ALA A 802 -20.70 17.39 4.71
CA ALA A 802 -19.35 16.87 4.81
C ALA A 802 -19.28 15.45 4.24
N TYR A 803 -18.31 15.23 3.38
CA TYR A 803 -18.06 13.93 2.74
C TYR A 803 -16.61 13.50 3.00
N SER A 804 -16.40 12.23 3.20
CA SER A 804 -15.08 11.63 3.32
C SER A 804 -14.41 11.36 1.97
N SER A 805 -15.01 11.75 0.87
CA SER A 805 -14.44 11.63 -0.46
C SER A 805 -14.75 12.85 -1.34
N ILE A 806 -13.87 13.11 -2.28
CA ILE A 806 -14.01 14.22 -3.22
C ILE A 806 -15.19 14.05 -4.19
N ARG A 807 -15.58 12.82 -4.47
CA ARG A 807 -16.73 12.52 -5.33
C ARG A 807 -18.04 12.95 -4.71
N ARG A 808 -18.05 13.19 -3.40
CA ARG A 808 -19.26 13.57 -2.65
C ARG A 808 -20.43 12.62 -2.96
N VAL A 809 -20.10 11.33 -3.01
CA VAL A 809 -21.12 10.30 -3.23
C VAL A 809 -21.87 10.00 -1.92
N PRO A 810 -23.12 9.57 -1.97
CA PRO A 810 -23.94 9.37 -0.78
C PRO A 810 -23.30 8.50 0.30
N ARG A 811 -22.58 7.46 -0.09
CA ARG A 811 -21.89 6.54 0.84
C ARG A 811 -20.77 7.18 1.66
N ASP A 812 -20.25 8.32 1.20
CA ASP A 812 -19.12 9.03 1.81
C ASP A 812 -19.60 10.23 2.65
N PHE A 813 -20.89 10.44 2.75
CA PHE A 813 -21.47 11.47 3.60
C PHE A 813 -21.26 11.11 5.08
N VAL A 814 -20.67 12.04 5.86
CA VAL A 814 -20.29 11.81 7.25
C VAL A 814 -20.88 12.82 8.24
N GLY A 815 -21.57 13.84 7.76
CA GLY A 815 -22.19 14.85 8.59
C GLY A 815 -22.26 16.21 7.94
N PHE A 816 -22.23 17.26 8.76
CA PHE A 816 -22.36 18.65 8.31
C PHE A 816 -21.28 19.51 8.94
N TRP A 817 -20.93 20.59 8.27
CA TRP A 817 -20.00 21.60 8.81
C TRP A 817 -20.49 23.01 8.55
N ALA A 818 -20.02 23.95 9.37
CA ALA A 818 -20.27 25.36 9.21
C ALA A 818 -19.01 26.18 9.52
N ASP A 819 -18.76 27.22 8.76
CA ASP A 819 -17.73 28.21 9.07
C ASP A 819 -18.28 29.19 10.11
N ILE A 820 -17.67 29.19 11.28
CA ILE A 820 -18.04 30.05 12.39
C ILE A 820 -16.93 31.04 12.76
N SER A 821 -15.98 31.28 11.86
CA SER A 821 -14.85 32.20 12.08
C SER A 821 -15.27 33.64 12.36
N ALA A 822 -16.53 34.00 12.04
CA ALA A 822 -17.09 35.32 12.26
C ALA A 822 -17.69 35.54 13.67
N LEU A 823 -17.69 34.51 14.51
CA LEU A 823 -18.21 34.66 15.88
C LEU A 823 -17.33 35.57 16.73
N SER A 824 -17.94 36.16 17.73
CA SER A 824 -17.20 36.95 18.71
C SER A 824 -16.43 36.05 19.69
N PRO A 825 -15.18 36.36 20.01
CA PRO A 825 -14.45 35.62 21.04
C PRO A 825 -14.99 35.90 22.46
N ASP A 826 -14.84 34.90 23.33
CA ASP A 826 -15.13 34.93 24.77
C ASP A 826 -16.60 34.90 25.24
N PRO A 827 -17.62 35.48 24.57
CA PRO A 827 -18.97 35.31 25.06
C PRO A 827 -19.41 33.85 24.94
N THR A 828 -20.37 33.47 25.77
CA THR A 828 -21.05 32.20 25.64
C THR A 828 -22.07 32.29 24.51
N HIS A 829 -21.94 31.43 23.53
CA HIS A 829 -22.87 31.29 22.39
C HIS A 829 -23.88 30.21 22.69
N THR A 830 -25.09 30.36 22.17
CA THR A 830 -26.11 29.31 22.17
C THR A 830 -26.13 28.64 20.81
N LEU A 831 -26.21 27.31 20.81
CA LEU A 831 -26.28 26.49 19.58
C LEU A 831 -27.59 25.71 19.57
N GLU A 832 -28.33 25.79 18.46
CA GLU A 832 -29.52 24.97 18.20
C GLU A 832 -29.34 24.29 16.85
N LEU A 833 -29.25 22.95 16.89
CA LEU A 833 -29.11 22.10 15.71
C LEU A 833 -30.37 21.26 15.53
N GLN A 834 -30.95 21.26 14.34
CA GLN A 834 -32.10 20.44 13.98
C GLN A 834 -31.67 19.39 12.95
N LEU A 835 -31.89 18.12 13.26
CA LEU A 835 -31.60 16.94 12.45
C LEU A 835 -32.80 15.99 12.43
N PRO A 836 -33.93 16.35 11.78
CA PRO A 836 -35.20 15.67 11.95
C PRO A 836 -35.21 14.15 11.68
N SER A 837 -34.36 13.73 10.73
CA SER A 837 -34.30 12.34 10.27
C SER A 837 -33.37 11.46 11.11
N MET A 838 -32.59 12.05 12.03
CA MET A 838 -31.57 11.33 12.78
C MET A 838 -32.20 10.60 13.99
N LYS A 839 -31.74 9.38 14.22
CA LYS A 839 -32.13 8.55 15.37
C LYS A 839 -31.20 8.81 16.55
N LEU A 840 -31.69 8.51 17.74
CA LEU A 840 -30.86 8.53 18.96
C LEU A 840 -29.66 7.57 18.76
N GLY A 841 -28.47 8.04 19.16
CA GLY A 841 -27.23 7.28 19.05
C GLY A 841 -26.47 7.47 17.72
N GLN A 842 -27.06 8.12 16.73
CA GLN A 842 -26.34 8.42 15.48
C GLN A 842 -25.49 9.69 15.55
N LEU A 843 -25.85 10.65 16.43
CA LEU A 843 -24.99 11.83 16.64
C LEU A 843 -23.72 11.44 17.39
N GLN A 844 -22.59 11.50 16.71
CA GLN A 844 -21.30 11.17 17.29
C GLN A 844 -20.71 12.35 18.06
N GLY A 845 -21.03 13.55 17.67
CA GLY A 845 -20.66 14.78 18.36
C GLY A 845 -20.80 16.03 17.51
N VAL A 846 -20.69 17.15 18.21
CA VAL A 846 -20.56 18.48 17.62
C VAL A 846 -19.24 19.05 18.09
N PHE A 847 -18.37 19.45 17.18
CA PHE A 847 -16.99 19.80 17.48
C PHE A 847 -16.64 21.17 16.92
N LEU A 848 -15.80 21.88 17.66
CA LEU A 848 -15.10 23.07 17.19
C LEU A 848 -13.69 22.66 16.80
N GLU A 849 -13.29 23.03 15.63
CA GLU A 849 -11.98 22.67 15.08
C GLU A 849 -11.33 23.88 14.41
N ASN A 850 -10.05 24.04 14.59
CA ASN A 850 -9.26 24.99 13.84
C ASN A 850 -8.03 24.34 13.25
N VAL A 851 -7.50 24.94 12.20
CA VAL A 851 -6.23 24.52 11.62
C VAL A 851 -5.06 25.15 12.36
N GLU A 852 -3.99 24.42 12.46
CA GLU A 852 -2.79 24.84 13.15
C GLU A 852 -1.52 24.71 12.34
N PRO A 853 -0.60 25.67 12.41
CA PRO A 853 0.69 25.58 11.77
C PRO A 853 1.63 24.61 12.47
N MET A 854 2.58 24.10 11.73
CA MET A 854 3.71 23.35 12.26
C MET A 854 4.73 24.29 12.87
N GLY A 855 4.74 24.38 14.16
CA GLY A 855 5.67 25.22 14.88
C GLY A 855 5.12 26.59 15.29
N PRO A 856 5.91 27.40 15.97
CA PRO A 856 5.48 28.71 16.39
C PRO A 856 5.17 29.60 15.17
N LEU A 857 4.12 30.37 15.28
CA LEU A 857 3.85 31.45 14.31
C LEU A 857 5.09 32.34 14.24
N PRO A 858 5.46 32.81 13.04
CA PRO A 858 6.58 33.71 12.89
C PRO A 858 6.37 35.01 13.65
#